data_a7e28e48b5768b075e650b149ad7e42e
#
_entry.id   a7e28e48b5768b075e650b149ad7e42e
#
_cell.length_a   1.000
_cell.length_b   1.000
_cell.length_c   1.000
_cell.angle_alpha   90.00
_cell.angle_beta   90.00
_cell.angle_gamma   90.00
#
_symmetry.space_group_name_H-M   'P 1'
#
loop_
_entity.id
_entity.type
_entity.pdbx_description
1 polymer ?
#
loop_
_entity_poly.entity_id
_entity_poly.type
_entity_poly.pdbx_seq_one_letter_code
_entity_poly.pdbx_strand_id
1 'polypeptide(L)'
;MEILAMRKVACSIIFLIGSALPLALHAQFTHSSPLPERIDINTASREEVRELPISTALADALYAHRIAKGYYRSVYEILEVPGMDKRTFEEIKGLIAISHPEERREVSKYILLLQERLAAEESPREGAIDEWEDLLLSPLNINRAGVDDILLLEGVTAVDAVSAVKHRRFLGSIRYTSALRDAKYLTPYGFRNMRNYIVTTDDETDERSLSMHYRMRYDHEDLWLGDEGSYSYRVDALNAELEELESDTVDNLYTSLTNAGWTPEQIYGLKQKLINEREALKVARTPGAVSNRLRFRYKNHVKLGARIVSQPGDDDELIKQYAMFTGGPFLDKLVIGNYRVTIGQGLLFDNTDEERARLTQRIEGLFGDLTDTDEFKLSGIAAEGRLAILHPLVFYSRDRKDGILNRDGTVNSYILTQPRAAFGDVFSQEDYGGELRIDLSDMLIIPLGTYVSLNAYETQMSKPLRPDTAEVDIPFDKDRLDDLNYLMMPSGDKRTYLGTSFRTVYRNVSLEGEYVSQQEHGYGYVLKALVQFNTFYVIYMKRHYGLDFFNPYSRAFSEQSKFDDTVVEKDYRLLDPLYADLQDLPIPKAEDGHYFETRYQIAQNLTITKAYVDVWRNLAYDLDNVRIQGELEYRPVFPLRFRLKQKWQVKQLPKAILATTSRTQETTLRVFALVAGDYLSLEVRYGRVRLTPNELYNGNLLMEGNYLDAAWEHNFSDFLSVVGGAAVWDAGSMSQWIFEDVGIDFLYGEGKKYYVTVKDRLSENISLRFKVRRKSTSYPHTGIYGSSNEYHYGDDVPVLVRDFTDVRDQLSYNLQIDVRW
;
A
#
# COMPACT_ATOMS: atom_id res chain seq x y z
N MET A 1 -21.26 24.31 12.63
CA MET A 1 -20.55 24.91 13.78
C MET A 1 -19.49 23.97 14.37
N GLU A 2 -19.76 22.69 14.52
CA GLU A 2 -18.81 21.70 15.04
C GLU A 2 -17.62 21.43 14.13
N ILE A 3 -17.81 21.32 12.81
CA ILE A 3 -16.70 21.17 11.86
C ILE A 3 -15.73 22.35 11.94
N LEU A 4 -16.26 23.56 12.11
CA LEU A 4 -15.45 24.75 12.32
C LEU A 4 -14.70 24.70 13.66
N ALA A 5 -15.31 24.14 14.69
CA ALA A 5 -14.68 23.91 15.99
C ALA A 5 -13.61 22.81 15.90
N MET A 6 -13.89 21.68 15.28
CA MET A 6 -12.90 20.61 15.03
C MET A 6 -11.75 21.07 14.12
N ARG A 7 -12.03 21.85 13.07
CA ARG A 7 -11.00 22.51 12.27
C ARG A 7 -10.12 23.44 13.09
N LYS A 8 -10.73 24.28 13.96
CA LYS A 8 -9.96 25.16 14.87
C LYS A 8 -9.11 24.35 15.84
N VAL A 9 -9.64 23.26 16.41
CA VAL A 9 -8.88 22.34 17.27
C VAL A 9 -7.77 21.65 16.47
N ALA A 10 -8.05 21.15 15.28
CA ALA A 10 -7.05 20.52 14.42
C ALA A 10 -5.96 21.52 14.00
N CYS A 11 -6.33 22.72 13.60
CA CYS A 11 -5.36 23.80 13.29
C CYS A 11 -4.56 24.24 14.54
N SER A 12 -5.20 24.27 15.72
CA SER A 12 -4.51 24.59 16.96
C SER A 12 -3.52 23.50 17.38
N ILE A 13 -3.86 22.22 17.16
CA ILE A 13 -2.95 21.09 17.38
C ILE A 13 -1.76 21.17 16.40
N ILE A 14 -2.00 21.43 15.13
CA ILE A 14 -0.95 21.63 14.11
C ILE A 14 -0.05 22.82 14.49
N PHE A 15 -0.64 23.93 14.95
CA PHE A 15 0.11 25.12 15.36
C PHE A 15 0.90 24.90 16.65
N LEU A 16 0.33 24.23 17.65
CA LEU A 16 1.01 23.89 18.91
C LEU A 16 2.20 22.94 18.67
N ILE A 17 2.05 21.96 17.82
CA ILE A 17 3.13 21.02 17.47
C ILE A 17 4.19 21.74 16.62
N GLY A 18 3.78 22.58 15.66
CA GLY A 18 4.67 23.41 14.87
C GLY A 18 5.46 24.43 15.71
N SER A 19 4.85 24.98 16.77
CA SER A 19 5.52 25.90 17.69
C SER A 19 6.40 25.21 18.75
N ALA A 20 6.12 23.94 19.08
CA ALA A 20 6.97 23.12 19.96
C ALA A 20 8.22 22.56 19.26
N LEU A 21 8.22 22.49 17.92
CA LEU A 21 9.37 22.00 17.13
C LEU A 21 10.68 22.77 17.40
N PRO A 22 10.70 24.11 17.48
CA PRO A 22 11.92 24.86 17.79
C PRO A 22 12.47 24.59 19.19
N LEU A 23 11.59 24.32 20.18
CA LEU A 23 11.99 24.00 21.56
C LEU A 23 12.59 22.59 21.66
N ALA A 24 12.05 21.63 20.91
CA ALA A 24 12.61 20.27 20.84
C ALA A 24 13.95 20.23 20.10
N LEU A 25 14.16 21.12 19.13
CA LEU A 25 15.44 21.26 18.42
C LEU A 25 16.59 21.77 19.34
N HIS A 26 16.29 22.52 20.37
CA HIS A 26 17.30 23.02 21.32
C HIS A 26 17.68 22.01 22.41
N ALA A 27 16.83 21.06 22.74
CA ALA A 27 17.03 20.15 23.86
C ALA A 27 17.98 18.96 23.60
N GLN A 28 18.38 18.70 22.35
CA GLN A 28 19.24 17.56 21.99
C GLN A 28 20.69 17.89 21.66
N PHE A 29 21.15 19.13 21.86
CA PHE A 29 22.56 19.48 21.63
C PHE A 29 23.44 19.26 22.87
N THR A 30 23.49 18.04 23.39
CA THR A 30 24.63 17.62 24.20
C THR A 30 25.65 16.96 23.29
N HIS A 31 26.79 17.61 23.14
CA HIS A 31 27.97 17.06 22.50
C HIS A 31 28.32 15.72 23.14
N SER A 32 28.05 14.60 22.47
CA SER A 32 28.79 13.38 22.73
C SER A 32 30.13 13.47 21.99
N SER A 33 31.21 13.50 22.73
CA SER A 33 32.54 13.24 22.19
C SER A 33 32.51 11.93 21.38
N PRO A 34 33.25 11.82 20.26
CA PRO A 34 33.31 10.56 19.53
C PRO A 34 33.77 9.47 20.51
N LEU A 35 32.89 8.46 20.71
CA LEU A 35 33.27 7.28 21.45
C LEU A 35 34.39 6.57 20.70
N PRO A 36 35.39 6.03 21.38
CA PRO A 36 36.47 5.29 20.72
C PRO A 36 35.84 4.15 19.90
N GLU A 37 36.39 3.93 18.70
CA GLU A 37 35.95 2.91 17.76
C GLU A 37 35.99 1.54 18.47
N ARG A 38 34.85 0.85 18.59
CA ARG A 38 34.78 -0.44 19.24
C ARG A 38 35.24 -1.52 18.27
N ILE A 39 36.18 -2.34 18.72
CA ILE A 39 36.65 -3.49 17.95
C ILE A 39 35.64 -4.63 18.04
N ASP A 40 35.11 -5.07 16.91
CA ASP A 40 34.19 -6.21 16.86
C ASP A 40 34.99 -7.53 16.92
N ILE A 41 34.94 -8.19 18.07
CA ILE A 41 35.73 -9.40 18.33
C ILE A 41 35.38 -10.52 17.37
N ASN A 42 34.18 -10.63 16.86
CA ASN A 42 33.77 -11.71 15.94
C ASN A 42 34.35 -11.54 14.52
N THR A 43 34.61 -10.31 14.09
CA THR A 43 35.11 -10.03 12.74
C THR A 43 36.54 -9.48 12.72
N ALA A 44 37.07 -9.01 13.86
CA ALA A 44 38.38 -8.40 13.95
C ALA A 44 39.50 -9.36 13.50
N SER A 45 40.47 -8.84 12.77
CA SER A 45 41.74 -9.50 12.49
C SER A 45 42.54 -9.69 13.77
N ARG A 46 43.57 -10.56 13.73
CA ARG A 46 44.47 -10.76 14.86
C ARG A 46 45.22 -9.50 15.25
N GLU A 47 45.53 -8.67 14.27
CA GLU A 47 46.17 -7.39 14.42
C GLU A 47 45.26 -6.37 15.13
N GLU A 48 43.99 -6.30 14.74
CA GLU A 48 42.99 -5.42 15.38
C GLU A 48 42.70 -5.80 16.83
N VAL A 49 42.61 -7.12 17.12
CA VAL A 49 42.46 -7.59 18.53
C VAL A 49 43.67 -7.20 19.39
N ARG A 50 44.89 -7.12 18.82
CA ARG A 50 46.09 -6.67 19.51
C ARG A 50 46.15 -5.16 19.80
N GLU A 51 45.28 -4.37 19.16
CA GLU A 51 45.14 -2.94 19.47
C GLU A 51 44.38 -2.69 20.79
N LEU A 52 43.70 -3.71 21.33
CA LEU A 52 43.08 -3.60 22.64
C LEU A 52 44.16 -3.39 23.74
N PRO A 53 43.85 -2.60 24.80
CA PRO A 53 44.77 -2.34 25.91
C PRO A 53 44.95 -3.57 26.83
N ILE A 54 45.31 -4.70 26.26
CA ILE A 54 45.57 -5.98 26.94
C ILE A 54 46.92 -6.50 26.49
N SER A 55 47.47 -7.48 27.23
CA SER A 55 48.74 -8.11 26.82
C SER A 55 48.57 -8.82 25.48
N THR A 56 49.64 -8.82 24.66
CA THR A 56 49.66 -9.50 23.36
C THR A 56 49.31 -10.99 23.49
N ALA A 57 49.75 -11.63 24.56
CA ALA A 57 49.42 -13.06 24.85
C ALA A 57 47.91 -13.24 25.08
N LEU A 58 47.24 -12.32 25.77
CA LEU A 58 45.82 -12.38 26.02
C LEU A 58 45.00 -12.02 24.76
N ALA A 59 45.47 -11.09 23.95
CA ALA A 59 44.88 -10.77 22.64
C ALA A 59 44.94 -11.97 21.69
N ASP A 60 46.07 -12.68 21.66
CA ASP A 60 46.24 -13.91 20.88
C ASP A 60 45.35 -15.05 21.41
N ALA A 61 45.23 -15.16 22.74
CA ALA A 61 44.32 -16.13 23.38
C ALA A 61 42.84 -15.82 23.04
N LEU A 62 42.45 -14.56 23.05
CA LEU A 62 41.12 -14.10 22.68
C LEU A 62 40.79 -14.46 21.22
N TYR A 63 41.73 -14.18 20.31
CA TYR A 63 41.62 -14.53 18.90
C TYR A 63 41.55 -16.06 18.69
N ALA A 64 42.45 -16.84 19.34
CA ALA A 64 42.46 -18.27 19.22
C ALA A 64 41.19 -18.92 19.81
N HIS A 65 40.70 -18.41 20.92
CA HIS A 65 39.45 -18.87 21.52
C HIS A 65 38.25 -18.64 20.60
N ARG A 66 38.19 -17.49 19.93
CA ARG A 66 37.20 -17.26 18.89
C ARG A 66 37.23 -18.28 17.78
N ILE A 67 38.41 -18.55 17.24
CA ILE A 67 38.57 -19.54 16.16
C ILE A 67 38.12 -20.93 16.62
N ALA A 68 38.45 -21.32 17.84
CA ALA A 68 38.07 -22.62 18.41
C ALA A 68 36.55 -22.70 18.72
N LYS A 69 35.96 -21.63 19.20
CA LYS A 69 34.53 -21.56 19.55
C LYS A 69 33.62 -21.27 18.34
N GLY A 70 34.16 -20.71 17.26
CA GLY A 70 33.47 -20.23 16.09
C GLY A 70 33.04 -18.74 16.22
N TYR A 71 32.34 -18.37 17.27
CA TYR A 71 31.93 -16.96 17.53
C TYR A 71 31.44 -16.77 18.96
N TYR A 72 31.49 -15.52 19.39
CA TYR A 72 30.89 -15.07 20.66
C TYR A 72 29.44 -14.59 20.44
N ARG A 73 28.54 -15.02 21.30
CA ARG A 73 27.11 -14.57 21.29
C ARG A 73 26.86 -13.37 22.21
N SER A 74 27.76 -13.18 23.16
CA SER A 74 27.66 -12.10 24.14
C SER A 74 29.05 -11.62 24.52
N VAL A 75 29.18 -10.32 24.81
CA VAL A 75 30.42 -9.72 25.34
C VAL A 75 30.89 -10.46 26.61
N TYR A 76 29.96 -11.02 27.39
CA TYR A 76 30.28 -11.74 28.63
C TYR A 76 30.93 -13.10 28.40
N GLU A 77 30.82 -13.70 27.21
CA GLU A 77 31.49 -14.95 26.88
C GLU A 77 33.02 -14.78 26.71
N ILE A 78 33.49 -13.55 26.59
CA ILE A 78 34.93 -13.21 26.59
C ILE A 78 35.59 -13.58 27.94
N LEU A 79 34.79 -13.61 29.02
CA LEU A 79 35.28 -14.10 30.31
C LEU A 79 35.67 -15.60 30.33
N GLU A 80 35.26 -16.38 29.33
CA GLU A 80 35.65 -17.77 29.16
C GLU A 80 37.06 -17.92 28.56
N VAL A 81 37.66 -16.84 28.04
CA VAL A 81 38.99 -16.85 27.45
C VAL A 81 40.05 -17.13 28.53
N PRO A 82 40.90 -18.11 28.35
CA PRO A 82 41.96 -18.39 29.32
C PRO A 82 42.86 -17.17 29.56
N GLY A 83 42.95 -16.78 30.82
CA GLY A 83 43.72 -15.59 31.20
C GLY A 83 42.94 -14.29 31.27
N MET A 84 41.62 -14.29 30.88
CA MET A 84 40.76 -13.12 31.02
C MET A 84 40.21 -13.06 32.45
N ASP A 85 40.57 -12.03 33.17
CA ASP A 85 39.98 -11.73 34.49
C ASP A 85 38.90 -10.65 34.42
N LYS A 86 38.09 -10.54 35.45
CA LYS A 86 36.97 -9.61 35.51
C LYS A 86 37.42 -8.16 35.40
N ARG A 87 38.61 -7.80 35.92
CA ARG A 87 39.13 -6.45 35.86
C ARG A 87 39.50 -6.07 34.45
N THR A 88 40.32 -6.89 33.79
CA THR A 88 40.72 -6.71 32.39
C THR A 88 39.51 -6.70 31.45
N PHE A 89 38.50 -7.57 31.73
CA PHE A 89 37.25 -7.55 30.97
C PHE A 89 36.52 -6.19 31.09
N GLU A 90 36.37 -5.65 32.30
CA GLU A 90 35.69 -4.35 32.48
C GLU A 90 36.48 -3.19 31.85
N GLU A 91 37.81 -3.26 31.77
CA GLU A 91 38.65 -2.27 31.08
C GLU A 91 38.44 -2.27 29.57
N ILE A 92 38.22 -3.44 28.93
CA ILE A 92 38.04 -3.54 27.47
C ILE A 92 36.56 -3.57 27.04
N LYS A 93 35.62 -3.85 27.92
CA LYS A 93 34.19 -4.00 27.62
C LYS A 93 33.61 -2.79 26.86
N GLY A 94 34.08 -1.58 27.17
CA GLY A 94 33.68 -0.36 26.49
C GLY A 94 34.31 -0.19 25.07
N LEU A 95 35.38 -0.92 24.77
CA LEU A 95 36.16 -0.84 23.54
C LEU A 95 35.84 -1.96 22.56
N ILE A 96 35.03 -2.94 22.96
CA ILE A 96 34.70 -4.12 22.16
C ILE A 96 33.21 -4.16 21.82
N ALA A 97 32.91 -4.73 20.68
CA ALA A 97 31.57 -5.10 20.25
C ALA A 97 31.55 -6.59 19.90
N ILE A 98 30.40 -7.22 20.00
CA ILE A 98 30.12 -8.56 19.50
C ILE A 98 29.04 -8.37 18.44
N SER A 99 29.43 -8.45 17.17
CA SER A 99 28.48 -8.72 16.13
C SER A 99 28.08 -10.19 16.27
N HIS A 100 26.79 -10.45 16.26
CA HIS A 100 26.39 -11.83 16.00
C HIS A 100 26.93 -12.18 14.62
N PRO A 101 27.57 -13.38 14.42
CA PRO A 101 27.82 -13.86 13.09
C PRO A 101 26.47 -13.76 12.39
N GLU A 102 26.47 -13.19 11.21
CA GLU A 102 25.32 -13.32 10.37
C GLU A 102 25.12 -14.82 10.23
N GLU A 103 24.20 -15.37 11.03
CA GLU A 103 23.63 -16.69 10.77
C GLU A 103 23.32 -16.60 9.29
N ARG A 104 23.83 -17.51 8.45
CA ARG A 104 23.53 -17.57 7.01
C ARG A 104 22.08 -17.21 6.91
N ARG A 105 21.80 -15.98 6.45
CA ARG A 105 20.48 -15.37 6.55
C ARG A 105 19.56 -16.42 5.96
N GLU A 106 18.63 -16.91 6.73
CA GLU A 106 17.55 -17.74 6.20
C GLU A 106 16.70 -16.85 5.32
N VAL A 107 17.24 -16.47 4.17
CA VAL A 107 16.66 -15.51 3.22
C VAL A 107 15.21 -15.86 2.96
N SER A 108 14.90 -17.15 2.84
CA SER A 108 13.53 -17.66 2.68
C SER A 108 12.62 -17.28 3.85
N LYS A 109 13.11 -17.37 5.09
CA LYS A 109 12.34 -16.99 6.28
C LYS A 109 12.09 -15.48 6.33
N TYR A 110 13.10 -14.67 5.99
CA TYR A 110 12.92 -13.22 5.92
C TYR A 110 11.94 -12.80 4.82
N ILE A 111 11.97 -13.45 3.67
CA ILE A 111 11.02 -13.19 2.58
C ILE A 111 9.58 -13.51 3.04
N LEU A 112 9.35 -14.65 3.69
CA LEU A 112 8.03 -15.01 4.21
C LEU A 112 7.55 -13.99 5.26
N LEU A 113 8.41 -13.60 6.20
CA LEU A 113 8.09 -12.58 7.20
C LEU A 113 7.81 -11.21 6.56
N LEU A 114 8.51 -10.85 5.49
CA LEU A 114 8.28 -9.64 4.73
C LEU A 114 6.88 -9.65 4.11
N GLN A 115 6.51 -10.73 3.43
CA GLN A 115 5.20 -10.90 2.81
C GLN A 115 4.06 -10.86 3.84
N GLU A 116 4.20 -11.56 4.96
CA GLU A 116 3.22 -11.57 6.05
C GLU A 116 3.05 -10.19 6.68
N ARG A 117 4.15 -9.51 6.96
CA ARG A 117 4.11 -8.18 7.58
C ARG A 117 3.44 -7.16 6.67
N LEU A 118 3.70 -7.22 5.37
CA LEU A 118 3.12 -6.27 4.41
C LEU A 118 1.65 -6.54 4.16
N ALA A 119 1.23 -7.80 4.15
CA ALA A 119 -0.19 -8.14 4.09
C ALA A 119 -0.94 -7.63 5.33
N ALA A 120 -0.29 -7.67 6.52
CA ALA A 120 -0.86 -7.17 7.76
C ALA A 120 -0.84 -5.64 7.91
N GLU A 121 0.00 -4.93 7.16
CA GLU A 121 0.21 -3.47 7.25
C GLU A 121 -0.62 -2.65 6.23
N GLU A 122 -1.78 -3.15 5.83
CA GLU A 122 -2.77 -2.37 5.07
C GLU A 122 -2.55 -2.20 3.56
N SER A 123 -1.64 -2.92 2.90
CA SER A 123 -1.58 -2.88 1.44
C SER A 123 -0.81 -4.03 0.83
N PRO A 124 -1.39 -4.80 -0.07
CA PRO A 124 -0.64 -5.69 -0.93
C PRO A 124 0.27 -4.84 -1.83
N ARG A 125 1.56 -5.12 -1.79
CA ARG A 125 2.58 -4.42 -2.56
C ARG A 125 3.47 -5.42 -3.22
N GLU A 126 2.90 -6.18 -4.07
CA GLU A 126 3.62 -7.26 -4.73
C GLU A 126 4.86 -6.73 -5.44
N GLY A 127 4.73 -5.58 -6.11
CA GLY A 127 5.84 -4.97 -6.80
C GLY A 127 6.97 -4.48 -5.91
N ALA A 128 6.66 -3.87 -4.76
CA ALA A 128 7.68 -3.47 -3.78
C ALA A 128 8.33 -4.68 -3.11
N ILE A 129 7.54 -5.71 -2.80
CA ILE A 129 8.05 -6.98 -2.25
C ILE A 129 9.07 -7.60 -3.20
N ASP A 130 8.82 -7.57 -4.50
CA ASP A 130 9.75 -8.11 -5.49
C ASP A 130 11.12 -7.45 -5.43
N GLU A 131 11.15 -6.12 -5.34
CA GLU A 131 12.40 -5.38 -5.24
C GLU A 131 13.13 -5.66 -3.90
N TRP A 132 12.37 -5.77 -2.81
CA TRP A 132 12.98 -6.09 -1.52
C TRP A 132 13.42 -7.55 -1.41
N GLU A 133 12.72 -8.50 -2.04
CA GLU A 133 13.19 -9.87 -2.19
C GLU A 133 14.53 -9.91 -2.98
N ASP A 134 14.61 -9.15 -4.07
CA ASP A 134 15.84 -9.06 -4.85
C ASP A 134 17.00 -8.45 -4.04
N LEU A 135 16.72 -7.42 -3.23
CA LEU A 135 17.70 -6.79 -2.36
C LEU A 135 18.11 -7.69 -1.17
N LEU A 136 17.26 -8.60 -0.71
CA LEU A 136 17.64 -9.63 0.27
C LEU A 136 18.55 -10.69 -0.35
N LEU A 137 18.29 -11.07 -1.61
CA LEU A 137 19.11 -12.03 -2.35
C LEU A 137 20.46 -11.43 -2.80
N SER A 138 20.48 -10.13 -3.07
CA SER A 138 21.67 -9.40 -3.53
C SER A 138 21.76 -8.06 -2.80
N PRO A 139 22.27 -8.05 -1.57
CA PRO A 139 22.35 -6.88 -0.74
C PRO A 139 23.18 -5.76 -1.36
N LEU A 140 22.82 -4.52 -1.09
CA LEU A 140 23.58 -3.33 -1.53
C LEU A 140 24.93 -3.21 -0.79
N ASN A 141 26.00 -2.98 -1.53
CA ASN A 141 27.24 -2.57 -0.90
C ASN A 141 27.13 -1.11 -0.42
N ILE A 142 27.02 -0.91 0.90
CA ILE A 142 26.85 0.42 1.52
C ILE A 142 28.01 1.38 1.21
N ASN A 143 29.19 0.84 0.91
CA ASN A 143 30.34 1.65 0.54
C ASN A 143 30.28 2.22 -0.88
N ARG A 144 29.41 1.70 -1.73
CA ARG A 144 29.19 2.17 -3.11
C ARG A 144 27.83 2.81 -3.32
N ALA A 145 26.81 2.36 -2.58
CA ALA A 145 25.43 2.80 -2.74
C ALA A 145 25.27 4.32 -2.64
N GLY A 146 24.53 4.91 -3.55
CA GLY A 146 24.08 6.30 -3.51
C GLY A 146 22.89 6.50 -2.55
N VAL A 147 22.42 7.75 -2.44
CA VAL A 147 21.24 8.08 -1.64
C VAL A 147 20.01 7.37 -2.20
N ASP A 148 19.84 7.40 -3.52
CA ASP A 148 18.67 6.81 -4.19
C ASP A 148 18.66 5.29 -4.11
N ASP A 149 19.83 4.63 -4.19
CA ASP A 149 19.94 3.18 -3.97
C ASP A 149 19.48 2.77 -2.56
N ILE A 150 19.87 3.56 -1.54
CA ILE A 150 19.49 3.31 -0.15
C ILE A 150 17.99 3.59 0.09
N LEU A 151 17.40 4.51 -0.64
CA LEU A 151 15.96 4.80 -0.57
C LEU A 151 15.08 3.67 -1.11
N LEU A 152 15.63 2.76 -1.90
CA LEU A 152 14.90 1.55 -2.34
C LEU A 152 14.68 0.58 -1.17
N LEU A 153 15.48 0.67 -0.09
CA LEU A 153 15.40 -0.26 1.04
C LEU A 153 14.12 -0.03 1.84
N GLU A 154 13.50 -1.12 2.27
CA GLU A 154 12.23 -1.08 3.00
C GLU A 154 12.28 -0.17 4.23
N GLY A 155 11.30 0.76 4.32
CA GLY A 155 11.10 1.63 5.49
C GLY A 155 12.26 2.58 5.81
N VAL A 156 13.11 2.88 4.84
CA VAL A 156 14.21 3.85 4.95
C VAL A 156 13.74 5.20 4.44
N THR A 157 13.88 6.24 5.25
CA THR A 157 13.53 7.62 4.86
C THR A 157 14.67 8.32 4.14
N ALA A 158 14.37 9.44 3.48
CA ALA A 158 15.41 10.27 2.84
C ALA A 158 16.45 10.78 3.85
N VAL A 159 16.03 11.06 5.08
CA VAL A 159 16.94 11.46 6.17
C VAL A 159 17.86 10.31 6.58
N ASP A 160 17.33 9.08 6.69
CA ASP A 160 18.14 7.90 7.01
C ASP A 160 19.17 7.61 5.92
N ALA A 161 18.77 7.65 4.64
CA ALA A 161 19.66 7.40 3.50
C ALA A 161 20.80 8.42 3.42
N VAL A 162 20.47 9.71 3.51
CA VAL A 162 21.47 10.80 3.51
C VAL A 162 22.39 10.69 4.72
N SER A 163 21.88 10.30 5.89
CA SER A 163 22.67 10.13 7.11
C SER A 163 23.68 8.98 6.98
N ALA A 164 23.30 7.87 6.38
CA ALA A 164 24.19 6.75 6.10
C ALA A 164 25.31 7.14 5.14
N VAL A 165 24.99 7.82 4.03
CA VAL A 165 26.01 8.29 3.06
C VAL A 165 26.95 9.34 3.68
N LYS A 166 26.44 10.28 4.48
CA LYS A 166 27.29 11.26 5.20
C LYS A 166 28.22 10.57 6.19
N HIS A 167 27.73 9.59 6.93
CA HIS A 167 28.54 8.83 7.88
C HIS A 167 29.65 8.06 7.18
N ARG A 168 29.34 7.38 6.06
CA ARG A 168 30.35 6.74 5.21
C ARG A 168 31.42 7.71 4.75
N ARG A 169 31.03 8.90 4.26
CA ARG A 169 31.99 9.93 3.82
C ARG A 169 32.90 10.43 4.96
N PHE A 170 32.36 10.49 6.17
CA PHE A 170 33.10 10.87 7.36
C PHE A 170 34.13 9.82 7.76
N LEU A 171 33.77 8.52 7.71
CA LEU A 171 34.66 7.40 8.05
C LEU A 171 35.61 7.01 6.91
N GLY A 172 35.36 7.46 5.67
CA GLY A 172 36.03 6.99 4.45
C GLY A 172 35.45 5.66 3.92
N SER A 173 35.23 4.68 4.79
CA SER A 173 34.53 3.44 4.47
C SER A 173 33.88 2.85 5.72
N ILE A 174 32.80 2.09 5.53
CA ILE A 174 32.12 1.35 6.58
C ILE A 174 32.64 -0.08 6.55
N ARG A 175 33.28 -0.53 7.62
CA ARG A 175 33.91 -1.86 7.72
C ARG A 175 32.92 -2.92 8.17
N TYR A 176 31.90 -2.54 8.97
CA TYR A 176 30.86 -3.41 9.50
C TYR A 176 29.54 -2.66 9.60
N THR A 177 28.45 -3.34 9.34
CA THR A 177 27.12 -2.70 9.23
C THR A 177 26.68 -2.01 10.51
N SER A 178 27.12 -2.52 11.67
CA SER A 178 26.79 -1.93 12.98
C SER A 178 27.38 -0.52 13.20
N ALA A 179 28.44 -0.13 12.47
CA ALA A 179 29.00 1.23 12.53
C ALA A 179 27.99 2.30 12.10
N LEU A 180 27.00 1.94 11.28
CA LEU A 180 25.92 2.85 10.90
C LEU A 180 25.04 3.30 12.08
N ARG A 181 25.03 2.59 13.21
CA ARG A 181 24.27 3.02 14.41
C ARG A 181 24.72 4.37 14.94
N ASP A 182 25.98 4.73 14.69
CA ASP A 182 26.57 5.97 15.14
C ASP A 182 26.37 7.12 14.14
N ALA A 183 25.70 6.85 13.01
CA ALA A 183 25.38 7.85 12.00
C ALA A 183 24.38 8.87 12.56
N LYS A 184 24.79 10.15 12.52
CA LYS A 184 23.96 11.24 13.02
C LYS A 184 22.68 11.36 12.21
N TYR A 185 21.53 11.38 12.88
CA TYR A 185 20.18 11.43 12.32
C TYR A 185 19.68 10.13 11.66
N LEU A 186 20.48 9.08 11.59
CA LEU A 186 19.95 7.75 11.27
C LEU A 186 19.13 7.23 12.47
N THR A 187 17.88 6.90 12.23
CA THR A 187 17.02 6.38 13.28
C THR A 187 17.35 4.92 13.62
N PRO A 188 17.14 4.47 14.87
CA PRO A 188 17.25 3.04 15.22
C PRO A 188 16.31 2.16 14.38
N TYR A 189 15.17 2.71 13.95
CA TYR A 189 14.24 2.03 13.06
C TYR A 189 14.79 1.92 11.64
N GLY A 190 15.29 3.02 11.07
CA GLY A 190 15.94 3.04 9.76
C GLY A 190 17.15 2.11 9.69
N PHE A 191 18.01 2.12 10.71
CA PHE A 191 19.12 1.17 10.81
C PHE A 191 18.64 -0.29 10.83
N ARG A 192 17.65 -0.61 11.66
CA ARG A 192 17.12 -1.99 11.76
C ARG A 192 16.55 -2.49 10.43
N ASN A 193 15.86 -1.62 9.69
CA ASN A 193 15.33 -1.96 8.38
C ASN A 193 16.46 -2.12 7.35
N MET A 194 17.39 -1.18 7.31
CA MET A 194 18.51 -1.15 6.36
C MET A 194 19.43 -2.37 6.49
N ARG A 195 19.76 -2.79 7.71
CA ARG A 195 20.81 -3.80 8.00
C ARG A 195 20.62 -5.13 7.29
N ASN A 196 19.39 -5.49 6.95
CA ASN A 196 19.08 -6.76 6.29
C ASN A 196 19.35 -6.73 4.78
N TYR A 197 19.50 -5.55 4.20
CA TYR A 197 19.62 -5.30 2.77
C TYR A 197 20.99 -4.78 2.36
N ILE A 198 21.93 -4.64 3.29
CA ILE A 198 23.25 -4.06 3.02
C ILE A 198 24.38 -5.00 3.43
N VAL A 199 25.49 -4.86 2.71
CA VAL A 199 26.80 -5.47 3.00
C VAL A 199 27.90 -4.42 2.93
N THR A 200 29.09 -4.75 3.44
CA THR A 200 30.23 -3.82 3.48
C THR A 200 31.31 -4.12 2.43
N THR A 201 31.29 -5.31 1.86
CA THR A 201 32.26 -5.79 0.84
C THR A 201 31.53 -6.32 -0.39
N ASP A 202 32.20 -6.35 -1.55
CA ASP A 202 31.62 -6.88 -2.79
C ASP A 202 31.63 -8.42 -2.81
N ASP A 203 32.59 -9.04 -2.10
CA ASP A 203 32.71 -10.51 -2.05
C ASP A 203 31.46 -11.18 -1.45
N GLU A 204 30.74 -10.46 -0.59
CA GLU A 204 29.49 -10.91 0.01
C GLU A 204 28.27 -10.78 -0.93
N THR A 205 28.40 -9.99 -2.02
CA THR A 205 27.28 -9.78 -2.97
C THR A 205 27.20 -10.83 -4.08
N ASP A 206 28.26 -11.64 -4.29
CA ASP A 206 28.46 -12.45 -5.49
C ASP A 206 28.22 -13.95 -5.30
N GLU A 207 27.65 -14.40 -4.17
CA GLU A 207 27.53 -15.85 -3.87
C GLU A 207 26.62 -16.63 -4.85
N ARG A 208 25.71 -15.96 -5.58
CA ARG A 208 24.88 -16.64 -6.58
C ARG A 208 24.88 -15.87 -7.90
N SER A 209 25.70 -16.32 -8.83
CA SER A 209 25.72 -15.77 -10.19
C SER A 209 24.38 -15.96 -10.93
N LEU A 210 23.58 -16.94 -10.53
CA LEU A 210 22.31 -17.32 -11.13
C LEU A 210 21.29 -17.60 -10.03
N SER A 211 20.13 -17.01 -10.09
CA SER A 211 19.00 -17.36 -9.23
C SER A 211 17.71 -17.43 -10.04
N MET A 212 16.86 -18.35 -9.69
CA MET A 212 15.53 -18.52 -10.27
C MET A 212 14.50 -18.64 -9.14
N HIS A 213 13.38 -17.96 -9.29
CA HIS A 213 12.26 -18.04 -8.36
C HIS A 213 10.99 -18.32 -9.16
N TYR A 214 10.37 -19.45 -8.86
CA TYR A 214 9.05 -19.82 -9.37
C TYR A 214 8.04 -19.74 -8.24
N ARG A 215 6.91 -19.08 -8.48
CA ARG A 215 5.75 -19.02 -7.59
C ARG A 215 4.50 -19.45 -8.36
N MET A 216 3.81 -20.41 -7.81
CA MET A 216 2.45 -20.76 -8.20
C MET A 216 1.50 -20.31 -7.08
N ARG A 217 0.41 -19.64 -7.45
CA ARG A 217 -0.67 -19.28 -6.53
C ARG A 217 -1.99 -19.74 -7.14
N TYR A 218 -2.82 -20.32 -6.32
CA TYR A 218 -4.18 -20.70 -6.64
C TYR A 218 -5.10 -20.08 -5.59
N ASP A 219 -6.03 -19.24 -6.02
CA ASP A 219 -7.03 -18.60 -5.19
C ASP A 219 -8.40 -19.04 -5.70
N HIS A 220 -9.17 -19.66 -4.85
CA HIS A 220 -10.54 -20.10 -5.16
C HIS A 220 -11.48 -19.63 -4.08
N GLU A 221 -12.58 -19.04 -4.50
CA GLU A 221 -13.67 -18.67 -3.63
C GLU A 221 -14.96 -19.31 -4.16
N ASP A 222 -15.49 -20.25 -3.38
CA ASP A 222 -16.76 -20.89 -3.69
C ASP A 222 -17.88 -20.10 -3.00
N LEU A 223 -18.61 -19.33 -3.79
CA LEU A 223 -19.77 -18.55 -3.36
C LEU A 223 -21.01 -19.43 -3.38
N TRP A 224 -21.45 -19.84 -2.20
CA TRP A 224 -22.75 -20.49 -2.08
C TRP A 224 -23.86 -19.43 -1.99
N LEU A 225 -24.41 -19.07 -3.12
CA LEU A 225 -25.57 -18.18 -3.27
C LEU A 225 -26.89 -18.98 -3.14
N GLY A 226 -27.22 -19.48 -1.95
CA GLY A 226 -28.42 -20.32 -1.78
C GLY A 226 -28.34 -21.63 -2.57
N ASP A 227 -29.48 -22.17 -2.93
CA ASP A 227 -29.55 -23.33 -3.80
C ASP A 227 -29.18 -22.99 -5.26
N GLU A 228 -28.75 -23.99 -6.03
CA GLU A 228 -28.40 -23.82 -7.45
C GLU A 228 -29.54 -23.21 -8.28
N GLY A 229 -30.80 -23.43 -7.84
CA GLY A 229 -31.98 -22.89 -8.50
C GLY A 229 -32.05 -21.36 -8.45
N SER A 230 -31.70 -20.74 -7.35
CA SER A 230 -31.73 -19.27 -7.21
C SER A 230 -30.73 -18.58 -8.12
N TYR A 231 -29.52 -19.13 -8.26
CA TYR A 231 -28.49 -18.58 -9.15
C TYR A 231 -28.88 -18.65 -10.62
N SER A 232 -29.29 -19.87 -11.08
CA SER A 232 -29.74 -20.07 -12.46
C SER A 232 -30.91 -19.17 -12.78
N TYR A 233 -31.88 -19.07 -11.87
CA TYR A 233 -33.04 -18.19 -12.04
C TYR A 233 -32.63 -16.71 -12.23
N ARG A 234 -31.66 -16.19 -11.45
CA ARG A 234 -31.20 -14.81 -11.60
C ARG A 234 -30.49 -14.59 -12.93
N VAL A 235 -29.60 -15.51 -13.34
CA VAL A 235 -28.92 -15.43 -14.65
C VAL A 235 -29.91 -15.52 -15.81
N ASP A 236 -30.88 -16.44 -15.70
CA ASP A 236 -31.93 -16.61 -16.71
C ASP A 236 -32.84 -15.37 -16.80
N ALA A 237 -33.19 -14.76 -15.65
CA ALA A 237 -33.93 -13.50 -15.61
C ALA A 237 -33.17 -12.36 -16.30
N LEU A 238 -31.88 -12.17 -16.00
CA LEU A 238 -31.05 -11.16 -16.65
C LEU A 238 -30.89 -11.40 -18.15
N ASN A 239 -30.73 -12.65 -18.58
CA ASN A 239 -30.71 -12.98 -19.99
C ASN A 239 -32.04 -12.68 -20.68
N ALA A 240 -33.18 -12.99 -20.03
CA ALA A 240 -34.49 -12.69 -20.58
C ALA A 240 -34.72 -11.15 -20.71
N GLU A 241 -34.36 -10.36 -19.71
CA GLU A 241 -34.42 -8.90 -19.78
C GLU A 241 -33.53 -8.34 -20.89
N LEU A 242 -32.30 -8.87 -21.07
CA LEU A 242 -31.41 -8.47 -22.17
C LEU A 242 -31.98 -8.85 -23.54
N GLU A 243 -32.58 -10.05 -23.69
CA GLU A 243 -33.24 -10.47 -24.93
C GLU A 243 -34.44 -9.58 -25.25
N GLU A 244 -35.26 -9.21 -24.22
CA GLU A 244 -36.38 -8.29 -24.41
C GLU A 244 -35.93 -6.86 -24.82
N LEU A 245 -34.78 -6.40 -24.32
CA LEU A 245 -34.20 -5.12 -24.75
C LEU A 245 -33.67 -5.14 -26.20
N GLU A 246 -33.27 -6.33 -26.71
CA GLU A 246 -32.74 -6.51 -28.06
C GLU A 246 -33.77 -6.99 -29.06
N SER A 247 -34.95 -7.38 -28.62
CA SER A 247 -36.01 -7.96 -29.46
C SER A 247 -36.62 -6.90 -30.37
N ASP A 248 -36.85 -7.25 -31.63
CA ASP A 248 -37.56 -6.41 -32.63
C ASP A 248 -39.09 -6.51 -32.50
N THR A 249 -39.64 -7.12 -31.47
CA THR A 249 -41.08 -7.28 -31.28
C THR A 249 -41.73 -5.97 -30.80
N VAL A 250 -42.97 -5.72 -31.20
CA VAL A 250 -43.71 -4.48 -30.91
C VAL A 250 -43.99 -4.27 -29.41
N ASP A 251 -44.03 -5.32 -28.64
CA ASP A 251 -44.35 -5.33 -27.17
C ASP A 251 -43.12 -5.70 -26.33
N ASN A 252 -41.93 -5.29 -26.71
CA ASN A 252 -40.70 -5.57 -25.96
C ASN A 252 -40.46 -4.54 -24.83
N LEU A 253 -39.48 -4.85 -23.96
CA LEU A 253 -39.07 -3.98 -22.86
C LEU A 253 -38.56 -2.63 -23.38
N TYR A 254 -37.82 -2.59 -24.51
CA TYR A 254 -37.35 -1.36 -25.14
C TYR A 254 -38.51 -0.43 -25.49
N THR A 255 -39.57 -0.94 -26.12
CA THR A 255 -40.75 -0.17 -26.48
C THR A 255 -41.51 0.35 -25.25
N SER A 256 -41.61 -0.50 -24.21
CA SER A 256 -42.25 -0.14 -22.95
C SER A 256 -41.50 0.99 -22.23
N LEU A 257 -40.17 0.93 -22.16
CA LEU A 257 -39.34 1.99 -21.58
C LEU A 257 -39.41 3.28 -22.40
N THR A 258 -39.39 3.19 -23.72
CA THR A 258 -39.53 4.37 -24.61
C THR A 258 -40.87 5.03 -24.40
N ASN A 259 -41.97 4.26 -24.29
CA ASN A 259 -43.32 4.77 -24.01
C ASN A 259 -43.42 5.41 -22.60
N ALA A 260 -42.59 4.94 -21.65
CA ALA A 260 -42.45 5.54 -20.33
C ALA A 260 -41.57 6.81 -20.31
N GLY A 261 -41.03 7.23 -21.47
CA GLY A 261 -40.27 8.44 -21.62
C GLY A 261 -38.74 8.28 -21.45
N TRP A 262 -38.26 7.05 -21.44
CA TRP A 262 -36.80 6.81 -21.41
C TRP A 262 -36.15 7.15 -22.74
N THR A 263 -34.96 7.76 -22.68
CA THR A 263 -34.20 8.01 -23.91
C THR A 263 -33.44 6.76 -24.35
N PRO A 264 -33.07 6.66 -25.64
CA PRO A 264 -32.25 5.55 -26.12
C PRO A 264 -30.91 5.38 -25.36
N GLU A 265 -30.35 6.47 -24.87
CA GLU A 265 -29.11 6.49 -24.09
C GLU A 265 -29.34 5.85 -22.71
N GLN A 266 -30.43 6.17 -22.04
CA GLN A 266 -30.81 5.58 -20.75
C GLN A 266 -31.10 4.07 -20.88
N ILE A 267 -31.78 3.66 -21.97
CA ILE A 267 -32.02 2.23 -22.25
C ILE A 267 -30.70 1.51 -22.52
N TYR A 268 -29.77 2.13 -23.21
CA TYR A 268 -28.44 1.58 -23.44
C TYR A 268 -27.68 1.45 -22.11
N GLY A 269 -27.74 2.45 -21.22
CA GLY A 269 -27.15 2.39 -19.89
C GLY A 269 -27.70 1.23 -19.05
N LEU A 270 -29.03 1.06 -19.05
CA LEU A 270 -29.66 -0.11 -18.40
C LEU A 270 -29.11 -1.44 -18.95
N LYS A 271 -28.97 -1.53 -20.28
CA LYS A 271 -28.38 -2.72 -20.90
C LYS A 271 -26.94 -2.99 -20.38
N GLN A 272 -26.11 -1.96 -20.31
CA GLN A 272 -24.74 -2.10 -19.81
C GLN A 272 -24.73 -2.57 -18.33
N LYS A 273 -25.64 -2.04 -17.53
CA LYS A 273 -25.81 -2.47 -16.14
C LYS A 273 -26.22 -3.95 -16.02
N LEU A 274 -27.21 -4.39 -16.78
CA LEU A 274 -27.64 -5.79 -16.79
C LEU A 274 -26.51 -6.74 -17.25
N ILE A 275 -25.73 -6.33 -18.26
CA ILE A 275 -24.55 -7.08 -18.68
C ILE A 275 -23.55 -7.20 -17.53
N ASN A 276 -23.24 -6.10 -16.86
CA ASN A 276 -22.28 -6.10 -15.76
C ASN A 276 -22.75 -6.98 -14.58
N GLU A 277 -24.02 -6.90 -14.20
CA GLU A 277 -24.61 -7.76 -13.17
C GLU A 277 -24.51 -9.25 -13.55
N ARG A 278 -24.84 -9.58 -14.80
CA ARG A 278 -24.70 -10.94 -15.31
C ARG A 278 -23.27 -11.47 -15.26
N GLU A 279 -22.30 -10.65 -15.71
CA GLU A 279 -20.88 -11.02 -15.67
C GLU A 279 -20.38 -11.16 -14.22
N ALA A 280 -20.80 -10.28 -13.32
CA ALA A 280 -20.47 -10.39 -11.89
C ALA A 280 -21.01 -11.70 -11.26
N LEU A 281 -22.20 -12.15 -11.66
CA LEU A 281 -22.73 -13.44 -11.22
C LEU A 281 -21.96 -14.64 -11.81
N LYS A 282 -21.50 -14.54 -13.06
CA LYS A 282 -20.66 -15.59 -13.68
C LYS A 282 -19.32 -15.71 -12.97
N VAL A 283 -18.67 -14.60 -12.64
CA VAL A 283 -17.40 -14.57 -11.88
C VAL A 283 -17.53 -15.34 -10.58
N ALA A 284 -18.65 -15.23 -9.90
CA ALA A 284 -18.92 -15.91 -8.63
C ALA A 284 -18.90 -17.45 -8.72
N ARG A 285 -18.93 -18.03 -9.93
CA ARG A 285 -18.92 -19.50 -10.14
C ARG A 285 -17.78 -20.00 -11.03
N THR A 286 -16.89 -19.15 -11.48
CA THR A 286 -15.73 -19.59 -12.28
C THR A 286 -14.71 -20.32 -11.42
N PRO A 287 -13.89 -21.21 -12.01
CA PRO A 287 -12.73 -21.78 -11.34
C PRO A 287 -11.84 -20.66 -10.76
N GLY A 288 -11.16 -20.97 -9.68
CA GLY A 288 -10.34 -19.99 -9.00
C GLY A 288 -9.22 -19.41 -9.88
N ALA A 289 -8.71 -18.27 -9.48
CA ALA A 289 -7.57 -17.63 -10.13
C ALA A 289 -6.32 -18.51 -10.00
N VAL A 290 -5.62 -18.73 -11.09
CA VAL A 290 -4.33 -19.41 -11.11
C VAL A 290 -3.27 -18.42 -11.59
N SER A 291 -2.24 -18.24 -10.79
CA SER A 291 -1.11 -17.39 -11.16
C SER A 291 0.18 -18.20 -11.14
N ASN A 292 0.89 -18.20 -12.25
CA ASN A 292 2.20 -18.79 -12.40
C ASN A 292 3.20 -17.67 -12.68
N ARG A 293 4.22 -17.56 -11.85
CA ARG A 293 5.21 -16.50 -11.95
C ARG A 293 6.61 -17.07 -11.89
N LEU A 294 7.43 -16.72 -12.86
CA LEU A 294 8.82 -17.11 -12.99
C LEU A 294 9.70 -15.86 -13.03
N ARG A 295 10.68 -15.79 -12.16
CA ARG A 295 11.72 -14.76 -12.14
C ARG A 295 13.08 -15.43 -12.28
N PHE A 296 13.88 -14.89 -13.17
CA PHE A 296 15.25 -15.31 -13.41
C PHE A 296 16.17 -14.11 -13.28
N ARG A 297 17.28 -14.29 -12.58
CA ARG A 297 18.29 -13.25 -12.38
C ARG A 297 19.67 -13.81 -12.63
N TYR A 298 20.42 -13.15 -13.48
CA TYR A 298 21.84 -13.43 -13.70
C TYR A 298 22.67 -12.28 -13.14
N LYS A 299 23.36 -12.51 -12.02
CA LYS A 299 24.01 -11.48 -11.22
C LYS A 299 23.01 -10.33 -10.97
N ASN A 300 23.51 -9.07 -10.96
CA ASN A 300 22.65 -7.88 -10.90
C ASN A 300 22.46 -7.23 -12.28
N HIS A 301 22.88 -7.90 -13.37
CA HIS A 301 22.90 -7.29 -14.70
C HIS A 301 21.70 -7.66 -15.57
N VAL A 302 21.14 -8.84 -15.39
CA VAL A 302 20.02 -9.32 -16.21
C VAL A 302 18.96 -9.89 -15.29
N LYS A 303 17.74 -9.37 -15.45
CA LYS A 303 16.54 -9.92 -14.82
C LYS A 303 15.54 -10.24 -15.91
N LEU A 304 14.97 -11.44 -15.89
CA LEU A 304 13.89 -11.86 -16.76
C LEU A 304 12.70 -12.26 -15.90
N GLY A 305 11.52 -11.89 -16.33
CA GLY A 305 10.30 -12.23 -15.62
C GLY A 305 9.20 -12.63 -16.59
N ALA A 306 8.40 -13.61 -16.17
CA ALA A 306 7.17 -14.00 -16.86
C ALA A 306 6.10 -14.35 -15.83
N ARG A 307 4.88 -13.90 -16.04
CA ARG A 307 3.71 -14.23 -15.25
C ARG A 307 2.53 -14.50 -16.16
N ILE A 308 1.76 -15.52 -15.83
CA ILE A 308 0.50 -15.87 -16.48
C ILE A 308 -0.54 -15.98 -15.36
N VAL A 309 -1.60 -15.19 -15.45
CA VAL A 309 -2.71 -15.20 -14.51
C VAL A 309 -4.00 -15.47 -15.27
N SER A 310 -4.72 -16.51 -14.86
CA SER A 310 -6.11 -16.74 -15.25
C SER A 310 -7.00 -16.22 -14.15
N GLN A 311 -7.79 -15.19 -14.43
CA GLN A 311 -8.68 -14.56 -13.45
C GLN A 311 -10.13 -14.98 -13.70
N PRO A 312 -10.95 -15.20 -12.66
CA PRO A 312 -12.38 -15.39 -12.83
C PRO A 312 -13.00 -14.16 -13.49
N GLY A 313 -13.82 -14.37 -14.52
CA GLY A 313 -14.55 -13.29 -15.21
C GLY A 313 -13.81 -12.65 -16.38
N ASP A 314 -12.56 -13.03 -16.60
CA ASP A 314 -11.82 -12.67 -17.80
C ASP A 314 -11.83 -13.85 -18.80
N ASP A 315 -12.03 -13.59 -20.07
CA ASP A 315 -11.94 -14.60 -21.13
C ASP A 315 -10.49 -14.81 -21.59
N ASP A 316 -9.62 -13.84 -21.33
CA ASP A 316 -8.21 -13.86 -21.70
C ASP A 316 -7.30 -14.01 -20.47
N GLU A 317 -6.16 -14.65 -20.63
CA GLU A 317 -5.13 -14.74 -19.60
C GLU A 317 -4.32 -13.43 -19.55
N LEU A 318 -4.16 -12.88 -18.35
CA LEU A 318 -3.20 -11.79 -18.13
C LEU A 318 -1.76 -12.33 -18.27
N ILE A 319 -1.08 -11.94 -19.31
CA ILE A 319 0.31 -12.30 -19.57
C ILE A 319 1.19 -11.07 -19.37
N LYS A 320 2.11 -11.15 -18.41
CA LYS A 320 3.16 -10.16 -18.22
C LYS A 320 4.52 -10.79 -18.40
N GLN A 321 5.40 -10.08 -19.10
CA GLN A 321 6.79 -10.51 -19.30
C GLN A 321 7.72 -9.30 -19.42
N TYR A 322 8.92 -9.44 -18.89
CA TYR A 322 9.94 -8.42 -19.06
C TYR A 322 11.35 -9.00 -19.18
N ALA A 323 12.21 -8.23 -19.84
CA ALA A 323 13.64 -8.35 -19.78
C ALA A 323 14.23 -7.02 -19.30
N MET A 324 15.01 -7.06 -18.21
CA MET A 324 15.64 -5.88 -17.63
C MET A 324 17.15 -6.07 -17.61
N PHE A 325 17.86 -5.04 -18.06
CA PHE A 325 19.31 -4.95 -18.05
C PHE A 325 19.73 -3.81 -17.15
N THR A 326 20.76 -4.02 -16.29
CA THR A 326 21.24 -3.03 -15.32
C THR A 326 22.77 -2.94 -15.33
N GLY A 327 23.29 -1.76 -14.96
CA GLY A 327 24.74 -1.58 -14.69
C GLY A 327 25.58 -1.22 -15.93
N GLY A 328 25.02 -0.55 -16.92
CA GLY A 328 25.79 0.06 -18.01
C GLY A 328 26.46 1.37 -17.59
N PRO A 329 27.48 1.83 -18.34
CA PRO A 329 28.25 3.03 -17.96
C PRO A 329 27.45 4.35 -18.03
N PHE A 330 26.38 4.41 -18.84
CA PHE A 330 25.50 5.56 -19.02
C PHE A 330 24.02 5.17 -18.91
N LEU A 331 23.74 3.89 -18.96
CA LEU A 331 22.41 3.31 -18.92
C LEU A 331 22.31 2.47 -17.64
N ASP A 332 21.70 3.03 -16.62
CA ASP A 332 21.54 2.32 -15.34
C ASP A 332 20.56 1.15 -15.48
N LYS A 333 19.44 1.36 -16.18
CA LYS A 333 18.42 0.34 -16.42
C LYS A 333 17.81 0.46 -17.80
N LEU A 334 17.50 -0.68 -18.42
CA LEU A 334 16.69 -0.82 -19.63
C LEU A 334 15.69 -1.95 -19.40
N VAL A 335 14.41 -1.67 -19.58
CA VAL A 335 13.35 -2.67 -19.49
C VAL A 335 12.61 -2.75 -20.82
N ILE A 336 12.38 -3.97 -21.28
CA ILE A 336 11.61 -4.31 -22.49
C ILE A 336 10.49 -5.26 -22.03
N GLY A 337 9.25 -4.99 -22.44
CA GLY A 337 8.06 -5.73 -22.04
C GLY A 337 7.24 -4.96 -21.00
N ASN A 338 6.79 -5.62 -19.92
CA ASN A 338 6.00 -4.98 -18.88
C ASN A 338 6.87 -4.33 -17.81
N TYR A 339 6.54 -3.10 -17.44
CA TYR A 339 7.35 -2.33 -16.48
C TYR A 339 6.50 -1.39 -15.63
N ARG A 340 7.08 -0.96 -14.50
CA ARG A 340 6.55 0.04 -13.60
C ARG A 340 7.47 1.25 -13.55
N VAL A 341 6.85 2.43 -13.53
CA VAL A 341 7.53 3.72 -13.40
C VAL A 341 6.88 4.52 -12.28
N THR A 342 7.69 5.10 -11.42
CA THR A 342 7.24 6.06 -10.41
C THR A 342 8.09 7.32 -10.49
N ILE A 343 7.45 8.47 -10.65
CA ILE A 343 8.08 9.78 -10.74
C ILE A 343 7.63 10.64 -9.55
N GLY A 344 8.60 11.20 -8.82
CA GLY A 344 8.37 12.15 -7.73
C GLY A 344 7.44 11.63 -6.63
N GLN A 345 6.38 12.37 -6.31
CA GLN A 345 5.38 11.99 -5.33
C GLN A 345 4.23 11.17 -5.94
N GLY A 346 4.40 10.71 -7.20
CA GLY A 346 3.41 9.95 -7.95
C GLY A 346 2.21 10.75 -8.39
N LEU A 347 2.35 12.04 -8.56
CA LEU A 347 1.30 12.92 -9.08
C LEU A 347 1.27 12.93 -10.60
N LEU A 348 2.44 13.02 -11.24
CA LEU A 348 2.56 12.93 -12.68
C LEU A 348 2.34 11.51 -13.18
N PHE A 349 3.11 10.57 -12.63
CA PHE A 349 3.10 9.20 -13.12
C PHE A 349 3.52 8.20 -12.04
N ASP A 350 2.65 7.25 -11.78
CA ASP A 350 2.89 6.11 -10.92
C ASP A 350 1.92 4.98 -11.31
N ASN A 351 2.42 3.91 -11.91
CA ASN A 351 1.63 2.73 -12.26
C ASN A 351 1.93 1.54 -11.35
N THR A 352 2.35 1.81 -10.13
CA THR A 352 2.55 0.76 -9.13
C THR A 352 1.21 0.23 -8.61
N ASP A 353 1.26 -0.96 -8.02
CA ASP A 353 0.15 -1.58 -7.29
C ASP A 353 -0.08 -0.98 -5.89
N GLU A 354 0.51 0.20 -5.61
CA GLU A 354 0.32 0.90 -4.35
C GLU A 354 -0.99 1.67 -4.35
N GLU A 355 -2.05 1.07 -3.86
CA GLU A 355 -3.33 1.74 -3.69
C GLU A 355 -3.30 2.88 -2.66
N ARG A 356 -2.31 2.88 -1.76
CA ARG A 356 -2.09 3.95 -0.78
C ARG A 356 -0.72 4.59 -0.96
N ALA A 357 -0.71 5.90 -1.12
CA ALA A 357 0.52 6.67 -1.13
C ALA A 357 1.25 6.53 0.21
N ARG A 358 2.49 6.05 0.20
CA ARG A 358 3.32 6.02 1.41
C ARG A 358 3.88 7.40 1.72
N LEU A 359 3.62 7.83 2.94
CA LEU A 359 4.05 9.14 3.40
C LEU A 359 5.52 9.17 3.79
N THR A 360 6.04 8.07 4.34
CA THR A 360 7.43 7.98 4.82
C THR A 360 8.42 7.58 3.75
N GLN A 361 7.98 6.79 2.77
CA GLN A 361 8.83 6.27 1.70
C GLN A 361 8.00 6.01 0.44
N ARG A 362 8.50 6.44 -0.71
CA ARG A 362 8.05 6.04 -2.04
C ARG A 362 9.23 5.48 -2.80
N ILE A 363 9.03 4.37 -3.51
CA ILE A 363 10.05 3.76 -4.36
C ILE A 363 9.95 4.43 -5.73
N GLU A 364 10.89 5.33 -6.03
CA GLU A 364 10.98 6.04 -7.31
C GLU A 364 11.83 5.25 -8.31
N GLY A 365 11.57 5.41 -9.62
CA GLY A 365 12.38 4.87 -10.69
C GLY A 365 11.69 3.85 -11.57
N LEU A 366 12.49 3.05 -12.28
CA LEU A 366 12.08 2.07 -13.29
C LEU A 366 12.29 0.63 -12.78
N PHE A 367 11.26 -0.23 -12.91
CA PHE A 367 11.27 -1.63 -12.47
C PHE A 367 10.52 -2.53 -13.46
N GLY A 368 10.85 -3.83 -13.51
CA GLY A 368 10.05 -4.83 -14.20
C GLY A 368 8.71 -5.06 -13.50
N ASP A 369 7.66 -5.39 -14.25
CA ASP A 369 6.32 -5.60 -13.69
C ASP A 369 5.84 -7.04 -13.85
N LEU A 370 5.56 -7.70 -12.73
CA LEU A 370 4.89 -9.00 -12.63
C LEU A 370 3.78 -8.99 -11.56
N THR A 371 3.20 -7.83 -11.28
CA THR A 371 2.05 -7.72 -10.37
C THR A 371 0.78 -8.30 -11.00
N ASP A 372 -0.24 -8.61 -10.20
CA ASP A 372 -1.54 -9.10 -10.71
C ASP A 372 -2.43 -8.00 -11.26
N THR A 373 -2.07 -6.74 -11.08
CA THR A 373 -2.87 -5.61 -11.57
C THR A 373 -2.74 -5.50 -13.08
N ASP A 374 -3.87 -5.47 -13.78
CA ASP A 374 -3.93 -5.26 -15.24
C ASP A 374 -4.23 -3.81 -15.62
N GLU A 375 -4.98 -3.11 -14.81
CA GLU A 375 -5.57 -1.81 -15.10
C GLU A 375 -4.53 -0.75 -15.50
N PHE A 376 -3.38 -0.76 -14.83
CA PHE A 376 -2.28 0.19 -15.05
C PHE A 376 -1.06 -0.43 -15.72
N LYS A 377 -1.25 -1.60 -16.33
CA LYS A 377 -0.20 -2.31 -17.07
C LYS A 377 0.39 -1.42 -18.16
N LEU A 378 1.70 -1.35 -18.20
CA LEU A 378 2.47 -0.77 -19.31
C LEU A 378 3.18 -1.89 -20.05
N SER A 379 3.17 -1.81 -21.38
CA SER A 379 3.84 -2.78 -22.24
C SER A 379 4.61 -2.06 -23.35
N GLY A 380 5.95 -2.16 -23.31
CA GLY A 380 6.77 -1.44 -24.26
C GLY A 380 8.26 -1.42 -23.89
N ILE A 381 8.84 -0.24 -23.83
CA ILE A 381 10.25 -0.04 -23.54
C ILE A 381 10.45 1.17 -22.62
N ALA A 382 11.32 1.02 -21.63
CA ALA A 382 11.70 2.12 -20.75
C ALA A 382 13.18 2.05 -20.40
N ALA A 383 13.80 3.21 -20.21
CA ALA A 383 15.21 3.35 -19.90
C ALA A 383 15.45 4.42 -18.83
N GLU A 384 16.38 4.14 -17.94
CA GLU A 384 16.89 5.05 -16.92
C GLU A 384 18.41 5.13 -17.04
N GLY A 385 18.96 6.34 -17.01
CA GLY A 385 20.39 6.54 -17.19
C GLY A 385 20.99 7.53 -16.22
N ARG A 386 22.31 7.59 -16.23
CA ARG A 386 23.10 8.54 -15.42
C ARG A 386 24.20 9.20 -16.26
N LEU A 387 24.11 10.51 -16.39
CA LEU A 387 25.05 11.35 -17.14
C LEU A 387 25.55 12.46 -16.22
N ALA A 388 26.57 12.19 -15.43
CA ALA A 388 27.09 13.08 -14.38
C ALA A 388 25.99 13.47 -13.37
N ILE A 389 25.52 14.73 -13.41
CA ILE A 389 24.44 15.23 -12.53
C ILE A 389 23.03 15.01 -13.12
N LEU A 390 22.93 14.54 -14.37
CA LEU A 390 21.67 14.33 -15.08
C LEU A 390 21.26 12.87 -15.00
N HIS A 391 20.05 12.62 -14.57
CA HIS A 391 19.44 11.28 -14.51
C HIS A 391 18.18 11.27 -15.36
N PRO A 392 18.28 10.97 -16.66
CA PRO A 392 17.11 10.82 -17.52
C PRO A 392 16.41 9.49 -17.30
N LEU A 393 15.09 9.52 -17.26
CA LEU A 393 14.18 8.37 -17.36
C LEU A 393 13.23 8.64 -18.49
N VAL A 394 13.07 7.68 -19.41
CA VAL A 394 12.11 7.76 -20.53
C VAL A 394 11.37 6.45 -20.68
N PHE A 395 10.12 6.53 -21.10
CA PHE A 395 9.29 5.35 -21.32
C PHE A 395 8.33 5.54 -22.50
N TYR A 396 8.00 4.43 -23.14
CA TYR A 396 6.94 4.30 -24.14
C TYR A 396 6.19 3.00 -23.90
N SER A 397 4.87 3.07 -23.89
CA SER A 397 3.97 1.93 -23.78
C SER A 397 2.86 2.01 -24.82
N ARG A 398 2.41 0.85 -25.27
CA ARG A 398 1.17 0.70 -26.02
C ARG A 398 0.48 -0.55 -25.52
N ASP A 399 -0.74 -0.38 -25.04
CA ASP A 399 -1.51 -1.46 -24.44
C ASP A 399 -3.01 -1.30 -24.74
N ARG A 400 -3.77 -2.39 -24.60
CA ARG A 400 -5.23 -2.34 -24.61
C ARG A 400 -5.75 -2.12 -23.21
N LYS A 401 -6.90 -1.46 -23.12
CA LYS A 401 -7.53 -1.11 -21.84
C LYS A 401 -8.99 -1.51 -21.84
N ASP A 402 -9.43 -1.90 -20.66
CA ASP A 402 -10.81 -2.18 -20.36
C ASP A 402 -11.59 -0.89 -20.16
N GLY A 403 -12.84 -0.89 -20.57
CA GLY A 403 -13.67 0.29 -20.44
C GLY A 403 -15.11 0.05 -20.89
N ILE A 404 -15.93 1.00 -20.50
CA ILE A 404 -17.33 1.05 -20.92
C ILE A 404 -17.42 1.96 -22.14
N LEU A 405 -17.98 1.43 -23.23
CA LEU A 405 -18.23 2.21 -24.43
C LEU A 405 -19.61 2.85 -24.40
N ASN A 406 -19.67 4.08 -24.88
CA ASN A 406 -20.92 4.71 -25.25
C ASN A 406 -21.50 4.09 -26.53
N ARG A 407 -22.77 4.36 -26.76
CA ARG A 407 -23.50 3.90 -27.95
C ARG A 407 -22.87 4.34 -29.28
N ASP A 408 -22.19 5.49 -29.31
CA ASP A 408 -21.47 5.98 -30.47
C ASP A 408 -20.04 5.40 -30.62
N GLY A 409 -19.63 4.52 -29.71
CA GLY A 409 -18.33 3.87 -29.71
C GLY A 409 -17.21 4.70 -29.05
N THR A 410 -17.51 5.86 -28.47
CA THR A 410 -16.56 6.57 -27.60
C THR A 410 -16.43 5.87 -26.26
N VAL A 411 -15.35 6.13 -25.52
CA VAL A 411 -15.14 5.55 -24.19
C VAL A 411 -15.89 6.39 -23.16
N ASN A 412 -16.78 5.77 -22.42
CA ASN A 412 -17.46 6.41 -21.31
C ASN A 412 -16.57 6.52 -20.07
N SER A 413 -15.99 5.41 -19.68
CA SER A 413 -15.12 5.31 -18.51
C SER A 413 -14.14 4.15 -18.64
N TYR A 414 -13.05 4.20 -17.86
CA TYR A 414 -12.17 3.06 -17.63
C TYR A 414 -12.83 2.05 -16.69
N ILE A 415 -12.53 0.77 -16.85
CA ILE A 415 -12.75 -0.26 -15.83
C ILE A 415 -11.39 -0.54 -15.21
N LEU A 416 -11.24 -0.27 -13.91
CA LEU A 416 -9.94 -0.30 -13.24
C LEU A 416 -9.92 -1.21 -11.99
N THR A 417 -11.01 -1.84 -11.62
CA THR A 417 -11.09 -2.55 -10.34
C THR A 417 -11.25 -4.06 -10.47
N GLN A 418 -11.97 -4.51 -11.47
CA GLN A 418 -12.18 -5.94 -11.72
C GLN A 418 -12.39 -6.22 -13.20
N PRO A 419 -11.66 -7.16 -13.82
CA PRO A 419 -11.88 -7.51 -15.21
C PRO A 419 -13.30 -8.07 -15.42
N ARG A 420 -13.88 -7.70 -16.55
CA ARG A 420 -15.18 -8.17 -17.04
C ARG A 420 -15.04 -8.47 -18.53
N ALA A 421 -15.20 -9.71 -18.94
CA ALA A 421 -15.04 -10.13 -20.33
C ALA A 421 -15.80 -9.25 -21.33
N ALA A 422 -17.01 -8.80 -20.98
CA ALA A 422 -17.83 -7.95 -21.83
C ALA A 422 -17.24 -6.54 -22.08
N PHE A 423 -16.32 -6.08 -21.25
CA PHE A 423 -15.73 -4.75 -21.27
C PHE A 423 -14.21 -4.79 -21.49
N GLY A 424 -13.66 -5.98 -21.72
CA GLY A 424 -12.23 -6.20 -21.90
C GLY A 424 -11.71 -5.65 -23.22
N ASP A 425 -10.49 -5.11 -23.18
CA ASP A 425 -9.70 -4.73 -24.38
C ASP A 425 -10.40 -3.81 -25.40
N VAL A 426 -11.31 -2.93 -24.95
CA VAL A 426 -12.22 -2.17 -25.83
C VAL A 426 -11.57 -1.00 -26.56
N PHE A 427 -10.43 -0.50 -26.09
CA PHE A 427 -9.65 0.55 -26.75
C PHE A 427 -8.14 0.37 -26.53
N SER A 428 -7.32 0.93 -27.40
CA SER A 428 -5.87 0.97 -27.20
C SER A 428 -5.42 2.34 -26.71
N GLN A 429 -4.40 2.33 -25.83
CA GLN A 429 -3.79 3.52 -25.27
C GLN A 429 -2.28 3.50 -25.53
N GLU A 430 -1.75 4.63 -25.94
CA GLU A 430 -0.31 4.88 -26.07
C GLU A 430 0.11 5.89 -25.01
N ASP A 431 1.11 5.52 -24.22
CA ASP A 431 1.65 6.32 -23.11
C ASP A 431 3.13 6.54 -23.35
N TYR A 432 3.57 7.79 -23.29
CA TYR A 432 4.99 8.12 -23.37
C TYR A 432 5.33 9.31 -22.48
N GLY A 433 6.50 9.26 -21.89
CA GLY A 433 6.91 10.30 -20.98
C GLY A 433 8.29 10.08 -20.40
N GLY A 434 8.60 10.88 -19.44
CA GLY A 434 9.88 10.78 -18.75
C GLY A 434 10.13 11.88 -17.72
N GLU A 435 11.26 11.72 -17.07
CA GLU A 435 11.83 12.62 -16.09
C GLU A 435 13.26 12.96 -16.48
N LEU A 436 13.62 14.23 -16.36
CA LEU A 436 15.01 14.66 -16.32
C LEU A 436 15.31 15.17 -14.92
N ARG A 437 15.90 14.31 -14.10
CA ARG A 437 16.34 14.66 -12.76
C ARG A 437 17.74 15.26 -12.81
N ILE A 438 17.92 16.36 -12.11
CA ILE A 438 19.20 17.09 -11.96
C ILE A 438 19.62 16.94 -10.50
N ASP A 439 20.64 16.13 -10.25
CA ASP A 439 21.21 15.97 -8.91
C ASP A 439 22.09 17.19 -8.58
N LEU A 440 21.65 17.93 -7.60
CA LEU A 440 22.33 19.13 -7.11
C LEU A 440 23.19 18.84 -5.87
N SER A 441 23.23 17.58 -5.44
CA SER A 441 24.02 17.16 -4.26
C SER A 441 25.46 17.58 -4.40
N ASP A 442 26.00 18.12 -3.31
CA ASP A 442 27.41 18.56 -3.22
C ASP A 442 27.83 19.74 -4.12
N MET A 443 26.89 20.39 -4.77
CA MET A 443 27.17 21.65 -5.47
C MET A 443 27.22 22.80 -4.46
N LEU A 444 28.45 23.31 -4.18
CA LEU A 444 28.66 24.43 -3.26
C LEU A 444 28.08 24.15 -1.84
N ILE A 445 27.03 24.87 -1.50
CA ILE A 445 26.35 24.81 -0.19
C ILE A 445 25.09 23.92 -0.19
N ILE A 446 24.79 23.29 -1.33
CA ILE A 446 23.55 22.50 -1.48
C ILE A 446 23.67 21.20 -0.69
N PRO A 447 22.66 20.83 0.11
CA PRO A 447 22.72 19.61 0.90
C PRO A 447 22.75 18.35 0.03
N LEU A 448 23.40 17.29 0.53
CA LEU A 448 23.37 15.97 -0.07
C LEU A 448 21.92 15.43 -0.13
N GLY A 449 21.56 14.77 -1.23
CA GLY A 449 20.21 14.24 -1.49
C GLY A 449 19.24 15.30 -2.03
N THR A 450 19.76 16.44 -2.52
CA THR A 450 18.97 17.47 -3.18
C THR A 450 18.93 17.25 -4.68
N TYR A 451 17.72 17.17 -5.23
CA TYR A 451 17.50 17.17 -6.67
C TYR A 451 16.30 18.05 -7.06
N VAL A 452 16.26 18.43 -8.31
CA VAL A 452 15.10 19.00 -9.00
C VAL A 452 14.90 18.24 -10.30
N SER A 453 13.64 17.98 -10.68
CA SER A 453 13.35 17.32 -11.95
C SER A 453 12.37 18.12 -12.82
N LEU A 454 12.46 17.87 -14.13
CA LEU A 454 11.48 18.28 -15.13
C LEU A 454 10.84 17.03 -15.68
N ASN A 455 9.51 16.98 -15.65
CA ASN A 455 8.74 15.80 -15.92
C ASN A 455 7.71 16.09 -17.02
N ALA A 456 7.51 15.14 -17.94
CA ALA A 456 6.50 15.24 -18.98
C ALA A 456 5.87 13.88 -19.24
N TYR A 457 4.59 13.88 -19.48
CA TYR A 457 3.82 12.68 -19.81
C TYR A 457 2.73 13.03 -20.83
N GLU A 458 2.54 12.16 -21.81
CA GLU A 458 1.46 12.27 -22.78
C GLU A 458 0.79 10.90 -22.96
N THR A 459 -0.53 10.90 -23.01
CA THR A 459 -1.34 9.73 -23.33
C THR A 459 -2.23 10.01 -24.51
N GLN A 460 -2.37 9.00 -25.39
CA GLN A 460 -3.25 9.04 -26.56
C GLN A 460 -4.10 7.78 -26.61
N MET A 461 -5.40 7.94 -26.75
CA MET A 461 -6.38 6.86 -26.82
C MET A 461 -6.85 6.67 -28.27
N SER A 462 -7.11 5.43 -28.67
CA SER A 462 -7.64 5.11 -29.99
C SER A 462 -9.12 5.50 -30.15
N LYS A 463 -9.83 5.67 -29.06
CA LYS A 463 -11.20 6.16 -28.98
C LYS A 463 -11.25 7.30 -27.98
N PRO A 464 -11.93 8.44 -28.28
CA PRO A 464 -11.98 9.56 -27.35
C PRO A 464 -12.79 9.20 -26.10
N LEU A 465 -12.34 9.69 -24.94
CA LEU A 465 -13.11 9.65 -23.70
C LEU A 465 -14.24 10.68 -23.78
N ARG A 466 -15.45 10.24 -23.45
CA ARG A 466 -16.64 11.09 -23.38
C ARG A 466 -17.54 10.58 -22.25
N PRO A 467 -17.31 11.01 -21.00
CA PRO A 467 -18.15 10.61 -19.88
C PRO A 467 -19.60 11.04 -20.11
N ASP A 468 -20.53 10.09 -19.95
CA ASP A 468 -21.97 10.31 -20.10
C ASP A 468 -22.74 9.43 -19.13
N THR A 469 -23.32 10.04 -18.10
CA THR A 469 -24.03 9.32 -17.02
C THR A 469 -25.31 8.64 -17.51
N ALA A 470 -25.93 9.15 -18.60
CA ALA A 470 -27.14 8.53 -19.14
C ALA A 470 -26.81 7.17 -19.81
N GLU A 471 -25.64 7.02 -20.36
CA GLU A 471 -25.24 5.80 -21.10
C GLU A 471 -24.65 4.70 -20.22
N VAL A 472 -24.52 4.91 -18.92
CA VAL A 472 -24.10 3.89 -17.95
C VAL A 472 -25.14 3.64 -16.86
N ASP A 473 -26.33 4.22 -17.00
CA ASP A 473 -27.44 4.15 -16.02
C ASP A 473 -26.99 4.49 -14.59
N ILE A 474 -26.10 5.47 -14.48
CA ILE A 474 -25.73 6.02 -13.18
C ILE A 474 -26.91 6.86 -12.69
N PRO A 475 -27.45 6.62 -11.50
CA PRO A 475 -28.47 7.47 -10.92
C PRO A 475 -27.91 8.87 -10.72
N PHE A 476 -28.13 9.76 -11.68
CA PHE A 476 -27.58 11.11 -11.66
C PHE A 476 -28.34 11.98 -10.67
N ASP A 477 -27.74 12.19 -9.52
CA ASP A 477 -28.13 13.20 -8.57
C ASP A 477 -27.05 14.30 -8.60
N LYS A 478 -27.44 15.49 -9.03
CA LYS A 478 -26.54 16.68 -9.06
C LYS A 478 -25.93 17.00 -7.71
N ASP A 479 -26.57 16.52 -6.66
CA ASP A 479 -26.15 16.71 -5.28
C ASP A 479 -25.20 15.60 -4.79
N ARG A 480 -24.91 14.57 -5.60
CA ARG A 480 -23.95 13.51 -5.28
C ARG A 480 -22.53 13.92 -5.71
N LEU A 481 -21.63 13.87 -4.76
CA LEU A 481 -20.21 14.20 -4.90
C LEU A 481 -19.53 13.47 -6.06
N ASP A 482 -19.85 12.18 -6.14
CA ASP A 482 -19.19 11.27 -7.04
C ASP A 482 -19.62 11.48 -8.49
N ASP A 483 -20.88 11.77 -8.71
CA ASP A 483 -21.40 12.07 -10.05
C ASP A 483 -20.76 13.34 -10.63
N LEU A 484 -20.57 14.37 -9.80
CA LEU A 484 -19.92 15.59 -10.25
C LEU A 484 -18.44 15.38 -10.58
N ASN A 485 -17.72 14.60 -9.78
CA ASN A 485 -16.33 14.23 -10.08
C ASN A 485 -16.23 13.46 -11.40
N TYR A 486 -17.14 12.56 -11.66
CA TYR A 486 -17.21 11.81 -12.92
C TYR A 486 -17.44 12.73 -14.13
N LEU A 487 -18.41 13.62 -14.04
CA LEU A 487 -18.74 14.58 -15.12
C LEU A 487 -17.62 15.60 -15.38
N MET A 488 -16.73 15.82 -14.42
CA MET A 488 -15.56 16.69 -14.57
C MET A 488 -14.37 16.00 -15.26
N MET A 489 -14.45 14.71 -15.59
CA MET A 489 -13.42 14.05 -16.41
C MET A 489 -13.30 14.73 -17.76
N PRO A 490 -12.09 15.17 -18.17
CA PRO A 490 -11.91 15.83 -19.46
C PRO A 490 -12.22 14.89 -20.61
N SER A 491 -13.02 15.33 -21.57
CA SER A 491 -13.27 14.63 -22.81
C SER A 491 -12.06 14.75 -23.74
N GLY A 492 -11.93 13.78 -24.70
CA GLY A 492 -10.91 13.79 -25.73
C GLY A 492 -10.09 12.52 -25.79
N ASP A 493 -9.23 12.44 -26.79
CA ASP A 493 -8.38 11.28 -27.08
C ASP A 493 -6.91 11.49 -26.67
N LYS A 494 -6.53 12.72 -26.37
CA LYS A 494 -5.15 13.11 -26.04
C LYS A 494 -5.08 13.93 -24.77
N ARG A 495 -4.09 13.66 -23.91
CA ARG A 495 -3.77 14.44 -22.73
C ARG A 495 -2.28 14.61 -22.57
N THR A 496 -1.86 15.81 -22.24
CA THR A 496 -0.45 16.17 -22.02
C THR A 496 -0.30 16.77 -20.61
N TYR A 497 0.68 16.28 -19.89
CA TYR A 497 1.01 16.72 -18.54
C TYR A 497 2.46 17.20 -18.47
N LEU A 498 2.67 18.31 -17.78
CA LEU A 498 4.00 18.85 -17.50
C LEU A 498 4.15 19.04 -15.98
N GLY A 499 5.26 18.63 -15.46
CA GLY A 499 5.50 18.68 -14.03
C GLY A 499 6.94 19.00 -13.65
N THR A 500 7.11 19.22 -12.37
CA THR A 500 8.40 19.36 -11.72
C THR A 500 8.33 18.74 -10.34
N SER A 501 9.39 18.07 -9.93
CA SER A 501 9.51 17.54 -8.57
C SER A 501 10.84 17.97 -7.95
N PHE A 502 10.92 17.92 -6.63
CA PHE A 502 12.15 18.21 -5.91
C PHE A 502 12.22 17.45 -4.60
N ARG A 503 13.42 17.21 -4.13
CA ARG A 503 13.73 16.73 -2.80
C ARG A 503 14.96 17.47 -2.27
N THR A 504 14.96 17.79 -0.97
CA THR A 504 16.14 18.29 -0.27
C THR A 504 16.16 17.76 1.15
N VAL A 505 17.37 17.44 1.65
CA VAL A 505 17.53 16.89 3.00
C VAL A 505 18.57 17.71 3.76
N TYR A 506 18.10 18.40 4.78
CA TYR A 506 18.97 19.17 5.65
C TYR A 506 18.89 18.64 7.10
N ARG A 507 20.00 18.07 7.59
CA ARG A 507 20.08 17.43 8.92
C ARG A 507 19.01 16.33 9.05
N ASN A 508 18.05 16.50 9.95
CA ASN A 508 16.95 15.60 10.25
C ASN A 508 15.62 16.00 9.59
N VAL A 509 15.67 16.89 8.60
CA VAL A 509 14.52 17.39 7.86
C VAL A 509 14.63 17.00 6.39
N SER A 510 13.59 16.40 5.83
CA SER A 510 13.39 16.21 4.38
C SER A 510 12.22 17.08 3.94
N LEU A 511 12.39 17.76 2.83
CA LEU A 511 11.36 18.51 2.13
C LEU A 511 11.26 17.95 0.71
N GLU A 512 10.07 17.56 0.30
CA GLU A 512 9.79 16.96 -0.99
C GLU A 512 8.52 17.57 -1.57
N GLY A 513 8.44 17.68 -2.89
CA GLY A 513 7.25 18.19 -3.53
C GLY A 513 7.18 17.86 -5.00
N GLU A 514 5.98 17.93 -5.53
CA GLU A 514 5.66 17.74 -6.93
C GLU A 514 4.52 18.68 -7.32
N TYR A 515 4.65 19.29 -8.48
CA TYR A 515 3.63 20.10 -9.15
C TYR A 515 3.43 19.56 -10.56
N VAL A 516 2.18 19.39 -10.96
CA VAL A 516 1.79 18.91 -12.29
C VAL A 516 0.68 19.78 -12.84
N SER A 517 0.81 20.20 -14.07
CA SER A 517 -0.22 20.87 -14.84
C SER A 517 -0.65 20.00 -16.01
N GLN A 518 -1.94 19.80 -16.19
CA GLN A 518 -2.54 19.21 -17.37
C GLN A 518 -2.80 20.31 -18.38
N GLN A 519 -2.30 20.16 -19.60
CA GLN A 519 -2.44 21.18 -20.64
C GLN A 519 -3.92 21.45 -20.93
N GLU A 520 -4.30 22.74 -21.01
CA GLU A 520 -5.67 23.22 -21.21
C GLU A 520 -6.68 22.88 -20.11
N HIS A 521 -6.21 22.26 -19.02
CA HIS A 521 -7.01 21.85 -17.87
C HIS A 521 -6.35 22.29 -16.55
N GLY A 522 -6.72 21.66 -15.46
CA GLY A 522 -6.27 22.00 -14.12
C GLY A 522 -4.84 21.58 -13.77
N TYR A 523 -4.53 21.70 -12.52
CA TYR A 523 -3.25 21.34 -11.95
C TYR A 523 -3.41 20.66 -10.60
N GLY A 524 -2.39 19.95 -10.20
CA GLY A 524 -2.25 19.41 -8.86
C GLY A 524 -0.87 19.68 -8.28
N TYR A 525 -0.78 19.69 -6.94
CA TYR A 525 0.51 19.70 -6.25
C TYR A 525 0.45 19.00 -4.90
N VAL A 526 1.59 18.44 -4.52
CA VAL A 526 1.84 17.87 -3.20
C VAL A 526 3.14 18.44 -2.66
N LEU A 527 3.12 18.94 -1.44
CA LEU A 527 4.29 19.38 -0.70
C LEU A 527 4.35 18.61 0.63
N LYS A 528 5.44 17.92 0.89
CA LYS A 528 5.66 17.07 2.07
C LYS A 528 6.90 17.51 2.81
N ALA A 529 6.80 17.65 4.12
CA ALA A 529 7.92 17.85 5.03
C ALA A 529 7.96 16.73 6.06
N LEU A 530 9.11 16.10 6.21
CA LEU A 530 9.37 15.11 7.25
C LEU A 530 10.46 15.66 8.18
N VAL A 531 10.18 15.66 9.47
CA VAL A 531 11.18 15.93 10.53
C VAL A 531 11.27 14.67 11.38
N GLN A 532 12.46 14.09 11.49
CA GLN A 532 12.63 12.86 12.27
C GLN A 532 13.71 12.95 13.34
N PHE A 533 13.47 12.22 14.42
CA PHE A 533 14.37 12.02 15.56
C PHE A 533 14.34 10.54 15.97
N ASN A 534 15.21 10.14 16.86
CA ASN A 534 15.27 8.74 17.32
C ASN A 534 13.96 8.22 17.92
N THR A 535 13.23 9.09 18.62
CA THR A 535 12.02 8.72 19.37
C THR A 535 10.72 9.19 18.72
N PHE A 536 10.78 10.11 17.76
CA PHE A 536 9.59 10.58 17.06
C PHE A 536 9.90 11.09 15.64
N TYR A 537 8.87 11.11 14.82
CA TYR A 537 8.86 11.87 13.58
C TYR A 537 7.58 12.69 13.45
N VAL A 538 7.64 13.69 12.61
CA VAL A 538 6.50 14.50 12.19
C VAL A 538 6.50 14.58 10.68
N ILE A 539 5.36 14.29 10.07
CA ILE A 539 5.08 14.55 8.66
C ILE A 539 4.01 15.63 8.58
N TYR A 540 4.28 16.62 7.77
CA TYR A 540 3.27 17.58 7.32
C TYR A 540 3.16 17.50 5.81
N MET A 541 1.92 17.50 5.30
CA MET A 541 1.66 17.51 3.87
C MET A 541 0.56 18.51 3.52
N LYS A 542 0.82 19.30 2.50
CA LYS A 542 -0.17 20.10 1.79
C LYS A 542 -0.42 19.47 0.45
N ARG A 543 -1.71 19.32 0.06
CA ARG A 543 -2.12 18.80 -1.24
C ARG A 543 -3.22 19.64 -1.85
N HIS A 544 -3.23 19.69 -3.17
CA HIS A 544 -4.28 20.36 -3.95
C HIS A 544 -4.42 19.65 -5.30
N TYR A 545 -5.64 19.31 -5.67
CA TYR A 545 -5.99 18.75 -6.96
C TYR A 545 -7.15 19.54 -7.51
N GLY A 546 -6.97 20.18 -8.67
CA GLY A 546 -7.98 21.03 -9.33
C GLY A 546 -9.19 20.22 -9.77
N LEU A 547 -10.31 20.91 -9.99
CA LEU A 547 -11.58 20.32 -10.44
C LEU A 547 -11.47 19.58 -11.77
N ASP A 548 -10.70 20.13 -12.68
CA ASP A 548 -10.49 19.65 -14.05
C ASP A 548 -9.10 18.94 -14.21
N PHE A 549 -8.43 18.64 -13.10
CA PHE A 549 -7.23 17.83 -13.11
C PHE A 549 -7.59 16.34 -13.02
N PHE A 550 -7.38 15.61 -14.11
CA PHE A 550 -7.65 14.19 -14.19
C PHE A 550 -6.42 13.44 -14.74
N ASN A 551 -5.84 12.56 -13.94
CA ASN A 551 -4.70 11.74 -14.33
C ASN A 551 -4.87 10.30 -13.82
N PRO A 552 -5.16 9.31 -14.70
CA PRO A 552 -5.38 7.92 -14.29
C PRO A 552 -4.15 7.25 -13.70
N TYR A 553 -2.95 7.74 -14.01
CA TYR A 553 -1.69 7.24 -13.45
C TYR A 553 -1.22 8.02 -12.22
N SER A 554 -2.05 8.89 -11.64
CA SER A 554 -1.70 9.53 -10.38
C SER A 554 -2.00 8.61 -9.20
N ARG A 555 -1.02 8.44 -8.32
CA ARG A 555 -1.11 7.73 -7.03
C ARG A 555 -0.66 8.63 -5.90
N ALA A 556 -0.77 9.94 -6.07
CA ALA A 556 -0.46 10.89 -5.02
C ALA A 556 -1.41 10.72 -3.82
N PHE A 557 -0.97 11.13 -2.65
CA PHE A 557 -1.77 11.01 -1.43
C PHE A 557 -3.05 11.85 -1.51
N SER A 558 -4.19 11.20 -1.37
CA SER A 558 -5.50 11.84 -1.35
C SER A 558 -6.44 11.16 -0.33
N GLU A 559 -7.59 11.73 -0.10
CA GLU A 559 -8.63 11.10 0.71
C GLU A 559 -9.12 9.80 0.08
N GLN A 560 -9.20 9.74 -1.24
CA GLN A 560 -9.61 8.55 -1.98
C GLN A 560 -8.67 7.35 -1.77
N SER A 561 -7.40 7.59 -1.49
CA SER A 561 -6.43 6.52 -1.19
C SER A 561 -6.59 5.87 0.18
N LYS A 562 -7.70 6.09 0.89
CA LYS A 562 -7.95 5.57 2.23
C LYS A 562 -9.09 4.57 2.24
N PHE A 563 -8.85 3.40 2.82
CA PHE A 563 -9.84 2.34 2.97
C PHE A 563 -10.64 2.42 4.29
N ASP A 564 -10.64 3.58 4.95
CA ASP A 564 -11.21 3.74 6.28
C ASP A 564 -12.70 4.13 6.27
N ASP A 565 -13.33 4.18 5.10
CA ASP A 565 -14.73 4.60 5.00
C ASP A 565 -15.68 3.45 5.31
N THR A 566 -16.80 3.81 5.92
CA THR A 566 -17.86 2.85 6.27
C THR A 566 -18.80 2.60 5.09
N VAL A 567 -19.61 1.54 5.17
CA VAL A 567 -20.66 1.25 4.16
C VAL A 567 -21.54 2.47 3.90
N VAL A 568 -21.90 3.19 4.96
CA VAL A 568 -22.78 4.37 4.87
C VAL A 568 -22.15 5.52 4.08
N GLU A 569 -20.83 5.58 4.09
CA GLU A 569 -20.07 6.61 3.35
C GLU A 569 -19.78 6.20 1.91
N LYS A 570 -19.89 4.91 1.60
CA LYS A 570 -19.68 4.31 0.29
C LYS A 570 -20.69 3.19 0.01
N ASP A 571 -21.96 3.55 0.06
CA ASP A 571 -23.09 2.63 -0.15
C ASP A 571 -23.16 2.10 -1.59
N TYR A 572 -22.69 2.85 -2.56
CA TYR A 572 -22.64 2.47 -3.96
C TYR A 572 -21.91 1.14 -4.22
N ARG A 573 -20.93 0.77 -3.40
CA ARG A 573 -20.22 -0.50 -3.53
C ARG A 573 -21.09 -1.74 -3.40
N LEU A 574 -22.22 -1.59 -2.72
CA LEU A 574 -23.18 -2.69 -2.53
C LEU A 574 -24.33 -2.65 -3.53
N LEU A 575 -24.66 -1.48 -4.04
CA LEU A 575 -25.87 -1.23 -4.80
C LEU A 575 -25.66 -1.39 -6.30
N ASP A 576 -24.51 -0.91 -6.79
CA ASP A 576 -24.25 -0.84 -8.21
C ASP A 576 -22.77 -1.14 -8.47
N PRO A 577 -22.42 -2.39 -8.87
CA PRO A 577 -21.03 -2.76 -9.13
C PRO A 577 -20.38 -1.93 -10.24
N LEU A 578 -21.13 -1.57 -11.30
CA LEU A 578 -20.61 -0.75 -12.39
C LEU A 578 -20.29 0.66 -11.90
N TYR A 579 -21.17 1.25 -11.11
CA TYR A 579 -20.94 2.55 -10.50
C TYR A 579 -19.80 2.53 -9.50
N ALA A 580 -19.65 1.44 -8.76
CA ALA A 580 -18.51 1.26 -7.86
C ALA A 580 -17.18 1.28 -8.61
N ASP A 581 -17.10 0.62 -9.76
CA ASP A 581 -15.90 0.64 -10.61
C ASP A 581 -15.53 2.06 -11.06
N LEU A 582 -16.53 2.89 -11.36
CA LEU A 582 -16.32 4.31 -11.71
C LEU A 582 -15.88 5.16 -10.52
N GLN A 583 -16.41 4.88 -9.34
CA GLN A 583 -16.16 5.68 -8.13
C GLN A 583 -14.89 5.31 -7.39
N ASP A 584 -14.51 4.05 -7.45
CA ASP A 584 -13.32 3.54 -6.77
C ASP A 584 -12.03 3.68 -7.61
N LEU A 585 -12.05 4.51 -8.66
CA LEU A 585 -10.82 4.87 -9.38
C LEU A 585 -9.76 5.35 -8.37
N PRO A 586 -8.60 4.70 -8.29
CA PRO A 586 -7.57 5.01 -7.29
C PRO A 586 -6.78 6.29 -7.62
N ILE A 587 -7.44 7.26 -8.20
CA ILE A 587 -6.89 8.56 -8.58
C ILE A 587 -7.29 9.64 -7.56
N PRO A 588 -6.45 10.66 -7.34
CA PRO A 588 -6.82 11.80 -6.51
C PRO A 588 -8.05 12.51 -7.05
N LYS A 589 -9.06 12.70 -6.21
CA LYS A 589 -10.23 13.54 -6.49
C LYS A 589 -9.92 15.00 -6.21
N ALA A 590 -10.74 15.90 -6.77
CA ALA A 590 -10.61 17.34 -6.58
C ALA A 590 -10.71 17.75 -5.10
N GLU A 591 -9.58 18.04 -4.48
CA GLU A 591 -9.50 18.39 -3.06
C GLU A 591 -8.37 19.37 -2.74
N ASP A 592 -8.55 20.12 -1.66
CA ASP A 592 -7.50 20.95 -1.04
C ASP A 592 -7.37 20.53 0.41
N GLY A 593 -6.20 20.04 0.82
CA GLY A 593 -6.06 19.41 2.12
C GLY A 593 -4.71 19.62 2.82
N HIS A 594 -4.76 19.46 4.13
CA HIS A 594 -3.61 19.46 5.02
C HIS A 594 -3.61 18.17 5.83
N TYR A 595 -2.51 17.46 5.79
CA TYR A 595 -2.30 16.25 6.55
C TYR A 595 -1.13 16.43 7.51
N PHE A 596 -1.30 15.99 8.72
CA PHE A 596 -0.28 15.97 9.74
C PHE A 596 -0.25 14.59 10.38
N GLU A 597 0.94 13.98 10.49
CA GLU A 597 1.13 12.67 11.13
C GLU A 597 2.35 12.68 12.04
N THR A 598 2.27 11.95 13.13
CA THR A 598 3.39 11.71 14.02
C THR A 598 3.40 10.30 14.58
N ARG A 599 4.60 9.82 14.86
CA ARG A 599 4.88 8.68 15.72
C ARG A 599 5.76 9.17 16.87
N TYR A 600 5.44 8.76 18.10
CA TYR A 600 6.20 9.20 19.27
C TYR A 600 6.37 8.07 20.28
N GLN A 601 7.61 7.71 20.59
CA GLN A 601 7.94 6.79 21.67
C GLN A 601 8.03 7.57 22.98
N ILE A 602 6.96 7.52 23.78
CA ILE A 602 6.84 8.22 25.05
C ILE A 602 7.77 7.58 26.10
N ALA A 603 7.80 6.25 26.14
CA ALA A 603 8.65 5.46 27.00
C ALA A 603 9.07 4.17 26.28
N GLN A 604 9.96 3.36 26.88
CA GLN A 604 10.40 2.11 26.27
C GLN A 604 9.24 1.12 26.01
N ASN A 605 8.21 1.18 26.84
CA ASN A 605 7.04 0.31 26.78
C ASN A 605 5.76 1.01 26.30
N LEU A 606 5.81 2.31 25.97
CA LEU A 606 4.65 3.09 25.57
C LEU A 606 4.98 3.92 24.34
N THR A 607 4.28 3.68 23.23
CA THR A 607 4.51 4.36 21.95
C THR A 607 3.19 4.77 21.33
N ILE A 608 3.07 6.03 20.92
CA ILE A 608 2.09 6.44 19.90
C ILE A 608 2.65 5.93 18.57
N THR A 609 2.09 4.86 18.03
CA THR A 609 2.56 4.23 16.79
C THR A 609 2.19 5.04 15.58
N LYS A 610 1.02 5.69 15.63
CA LYS A 610 0.52 6.61 14.61
C LYS A 610 -0.48 7.56 15.25
N ALA A 611 -0.32 8.83 15.01
CA ALA A 611 -1.38 9.81 15.27
C ALA A 611 -1.42 10.79 14.10
N TYR A 612 -2.60 11.03 13.55
CA TYR A 612 -2.73 11.95 12.43
C TYR A 612 -3.99 12.80 12.52
N VAL A 613 -3.90 13.96 11.88
CA VAL A 613 -5.00 14.87 11.61
C VAL A 613 -5.01 15.15 10.11
N ASP A 614 -6.13 14.92 9.46
CA ASP A 614 -6.37 15.24 8.07
C ASP A 614 -7.55 16.21 7.97
N VAL A 615 -7.33 17.34 7.35
CA VAL A 615 -8.35 18.36 7.12
C VAL A 615 -8.35 18.68 5.64
N TRP A 616 -9.45 18.43 4.98
CA TRP A 616 -9.55 18.66 3.53
C TRP A 616 -10.91 19.25 3.16
N ARG A 617 -10.90 19.94 2.05
CA ARG A 617 -12.08 20.46 1.41
C ARG A 617 -12.22 19.78 0.06
N ASN A 618 -13.36 19.17 -0.18
CA ASN A 618 -13.70 18.74 -1.52
C ASN A 618 -14.07 19.98 -2.34
N LEU A 619 -13.40 20.15 -3.47
CA LEU A 619 -13.56 21.35 -4.30
C LEU A 619 -14.80 21.31 -5.19
N ALA A 620 -15.28 20.11 -5.53
CA ALA A 620 -16.44 19.94 -6.39
C ALA A 620 -17.73 20.49 -5.75
N TYR A 621 -17.90 20.26 -4.44
CA TYR A 621 -19.09 20.65 -3.68
C TYR A 621 -18.83 21.65 -2.57
N ASP A 622 -17.58 22.09 -2.42
CA ASP A 622 -17.18 23.04 -1.39
C ASP A 622 -17.43 22.52 0.04
N LEU A 623 -17.20 21.22 0.27
CA LEU A 623 -17.48 20.52 1.52
C LEU A 623 -16.23 20.36 2.38
N ASP A 624 -16.32 20.74 3.64
CA ASP A 624 -15.25 20.64 4.62
C ASP A 624 -15.29 19.32 5.38
N ASN A 625 -14.13 18.66 5.49
CA ASN A 625 -13.99 17.37 6.12
C ASN A 625 -12.81 17.35 7.10
N VAL A 626 -12.93 16.55 8.16
CA VAL A 626 -11.89 16.37 9.16
C VAL A 626 -11.84 14.91 9.61
N ARG A 627 -10.63 14.37 9.69
CA ARG A 627 -10.36 13.05 10.27
C ARG A 627 -9.21 13.16 11.28
N ILE A 628 -9.40 12.58 12.45
CA ILE A 628 -8.40 12.49 13.51
C ILE A 628 -8.29 11.03 13.91
N GLN A 629 -7.07 10.50 13.95
CA GLN A 629 -6.83 9.14 14.43
C GLN A 629 -5.60 9.11 15.30
N GLY A 630 -5.68 8.32 16.38
CA GLY A 630 -4.54 8.01 17.23
C GLY A 630 -4.45 6.52 17.48
N GLU A 631 -3.23 6.00 17.54
CA GLU A 631 -2.93 4.62 17.86
C GLU A 631 -1.83 4.58 18.93
N LEU A 632 -2.13 3.93 20.05
CA LEU A 632 -1.26 3.79 21.20
C LEU A 632 -0.89 2.31 21.39
N GLU A 633 0.39 2.01 21.45
CA GLU A 633 0.89 0.69 21.79
C GLU A 633 1.53 0.69 23.18
N TYR A 634 1.12 -0.26 24.00
CA TYR A 634 1.66 -0.49 25.34
C TYR A 634 2.19 -1.92 25.45
N ARG A 635 3.46 -2.06 25.87
CA ARG A 635 4.17 -3.33 26.07
C ARG A 635 4.63 -3.45 27.52
N PRO A 636 3.78 -3.95 28.43
CA PRO A 636 4.16 -4.08 29.85
C PRO A 636 5.35 -5.05 30.03
N VAL A 637 5.37 -6.13 29.27
CA VAL A 637 6.44 -7.14 29.19
C VAL A 637 6.62 -7.60 27.75
N PHE A 638 7.77 -8.15 27.40
CA PHE A 638 8.07 -8.59 26.02
C PHE A 638 6.98 -9.47 25.38
N PRO A 639 6.41 -10.50 26.07
CA PRO A 639 5.41 -11.37 25.46
C PRO A 639 4.02 -10.76 25.28
N LEU A 640 3.75 -9.56 25.82
CA LEU A 640 2.41 -8.97 25.85
C LEU A 640 2.42 -7.57 25.27
N ARG A 641 1.52 -7.33 24.31
CA ARG A 641 1.35 -6.05 23.63
C ARG A 641 -0.11 -5.70 23.49
N PHE A 642 -0.46 -4.51 23.91
CA PHE A 642 -1.77 -3.90 23.70
C PHE A 642 -1.66 -2.78 22.71
N ARG A 643 -2.58 -2.70 21.77
CA ARG A 643 -2.67 -1.62 20.80
C ARG A 643 -4.08 -1.08 20.76
N LEU A 644 -4.22 0.19 21.10
CA LEU A 644 -5.51 0.90 21.08
C LEU A 644 -5.50 1.92 19.96
N LYS A 645 -6.44 1.80 19.04
CA LYS A 645 -6.68 2.75 17.93
C LYS A 645 -8.00 3.45 18.17
N GLN A 646 -8.02 4.77 18.01
CA GLN A 646 -9.22 5.58 18.07
C GLN A 646 -9.29 6.48 16.85
N LYS A 647 -10.41 6.48 16.15
CA LYS A 647 -10.71 7.32 14.98
C LYS A 647 -11.92 8.18 15.26
N TRP A 648 -11.85 9.45 14.86
CA TRP A 648 -12.95 10.41 14.78
C TRP A 648 -12.94 11.04 13.40
N GLN A 649 -14.09 11.04 12.75
CA GLN A 649 -14.24 11.63 11.43
C GLN A 649 -15.54 12.40 11.36
N VAL A 650 -15.50 13.56 10.71
CA VAL A 650 -16.68 14.33 10.35
C VAL A 650 -16.57 14.66 8.87
N LYS A 651 -17.51 14.15 8.08
CA LYS A 651 -17.65 14.45 6.65
C LYS A 651 -18.95 15.21 6.43
N GLN A 652 -18.86 16.29 5.67
CA GLN A 652 -20.05 16.87 5.04
C GLN A 652 -20.40 16.01 3.83
N LEU A 653 -21.66 15.68 3.69
CA LEU A 653 -22.18 14.97 2.56
C LEU A 653 -22.85 15.99 1.64
N PRO A 654 -22.73 15.83 0.32
CA PRO A 654 -23.56 16.61 -0.59
C PRO A 654 -25.03 16.40 -0.19
N LYS A 655 -25.94 17.23 -0.63
CA LYS A 655 -27.38 17.14 -0.28
C LYS A 655 -27.95 15.77 -0.72
N ALA A 656 -27.35 14.73 -0.19
CA ALA A 656 -27.80 13.37 -0.39
C ALA A 656 -29.18 13.22 0.25
N ILE A 657 -29.94 12.31 -0.28
CA ILE A 657 -31.33 12.00 0.05
C ILE A 657 -31.57 11.84 1.56
N LEU A 658 -30.54 11.46 2.34
CA LEU A 658 -30.69 11.05 3.74
C LEU A 658 -29.94 11.91 4.76
N ALA A 659 -28.81 12.50 4.44
CA ALA A 659 -27.98 13.14 5.44
C ALA A 659 -27.09 14.28 4.90
N THR A 660 -26.82 15.29 5.74
CA THR A 660 -25.94 16.42 5.43
C THR A 660 -24.56 16.29 6.08
N THR A 661 -24.43 15.45 7.08
CA THR A 661 -23.17 15.25 7.81
C THR A 661 -23.09 13.83 8.38
N SER A 662 -21.98 13.16 8.13
CA SER A 662 -21.61 11.89 8.77
C SER A 662 -20.58 12.15 9.87
N ARG A 663 -20.80 11.55 11.04
CA ARG A 663 -19.85 11.54 12.17
C ARG A 663 -19.53 10.11 12.55
N THR A 664 -18.29 9.72 12.29
CA THR A 664 -17.80 8.37 12.56
C THR A 664 -16.89 8.36 13.78
N GLN A 665 -17.11 7.41 14.65
CA GLN A 665 -16.22 7.06 15.76
C GLN A 665 -15.92 5.57 15.67
N GLU A 666 -14.65 5.20 15.70
CA GLU A 666 -14.23 3.80 15.71
C GLU A 666 -13.12 3.59 16.74
N THR A 667 -13.31 2.59 17.59
CA THR A 667 -12.34 2.16 18.61
C THR A 667 -11.91 0.74 18.29
N THR A 668 -10.62 0.49 18.18
CA THR A 668 -10.05 -0.85 18.00
C THR A 668 -9.08 -1.14 19.14
N LEU A 669 -9.26 -2.27 19.81
CA LEU A 669 -8.29 -2.80 20.76
C LEU A 669 -7.73 -4.12 20.19
N ARG A 670 -6.40 -4.16 20.03
CA ARG A 670 -5.68 -5.39 19.70
C ARG A 670 -4.80 -5.83 20.87
N VAL A 671 -4.84 -7.09 21.17
CA VAL A 671 -3.99 -7.72 22.18
C VAL A 671 -3.19 -8.82 21.51
N PHE A 672 -1.88 -8.77 21.71
CA PHE A 672 -0.96 -9.81 21.22
C PHE A 672 -0.23 -10.40 22.42
N ALA A 673 -0.19 -11.71 22.49
CA ALA A 673 0.50 -12.42 23.56
C ALA A 673 1.31 -13.60 22.97
N LEU A 674 2.50 -13.83 23.54
CA LEU A 674 3.27 -15.04 23.31
C LEU A 674 3.18 -15.89 24.59
N VAL A 675 2.49 -17.01 24.52
CA VAL A 675 2.23 -17.90 25.66
C VAL A 675 2.71 -19.31 25.33
N ALA A 676 3.67 -19.84 26.08
CA ALA A 676 4.24 -21.17 25.91
C ALA A 676 4.81 -21.47 24.48
N GLY A 677 5.21 -20.42 23.76
CA GLY A 677 5.71 -20.54 22.37
C GLY A 677 4.67 -20.25 21.29
N ASP A 678 3.40 -20.09 21.67
CA ASP A 678 2.31 -19.80 20.76
C ASP A 678 2.03 -18.31 20.69
N TYR A 679 1.72 -17.78 19.50
CA TYR A 679 1.24 -16.42 19.31
C TYR A 679 -0.29 -16.41 19.35
N LEU A 680 -0.80 -15.55 20.22
CA LEU A 680 -2.22 -15.28 20.34
C LEU A 680 -2.49 -13.85 19.95
N SER A 681 -3.52 -13.60 19.18
CA SER A 681 -4.05 -12.26 18.90
C SER A 681 -5.54 -12.20 19.16
N LEU A 682 -5.97 -11.08 19.72
CA LEU A 682 -7.37 -10.74 19.93
C LEU A 682 -7.58 -9.33 19.40
N GLU A 683 -8.60 -9.14 18.57
CA GLU A 683 -9.01 -7.82 18.12
C GLU A 683 -10.48 -7.60 18.43
N VAL A 684 -10.77 -6.46 19.04
CA VAL A 684 -12.11 -5.98 19.31
C VAL A 684 -12.27 -4.61 18.66
N ARG A 685 -13.29 -4.44 17.81
CA ARG A 685 -13.66 -3.13 17.27
C ARG A 685 -15.07 -2.78 17.69
N TYR A 686 -15.26 -1.49 17.92
CA TYR A 686 -16.58 -0.88 18.07
C TYR A 686 -16.63 0.37 17.22
N GLY A 687 -17.63 0.44 16.37
CA GLY A 687 -17.87 1.54 15.46
C GLY A 687 -19.23 2.17 15.71
N ARG A 688 -19.30 3.50 15.49
CA ARG A 688 -20.52 4.28 15.59
C ARG A 688 -20.55 5.35 14.52
N VAL A 689 -21.60 5.35 13.71
CA VAL A 689 -21.86 6.40 12.72
C VAL A 689 -23.15 7.09 13.05
N ARG A 690 -23.09 8.41 13.16
CA ARG A 690 -24.25 9.28 13.35
C ARG A 690 -24.43 10.15 12.11
N LEU A 691 -25.56 9.97 11.42
CA LEU A 691 -25.95 10.80 10.30
C LEU A 691 -26.87 11.92 10.80
N THR A 692 -26.58 13.16 10.40
CA THR A 692 -27.49 14.28 10.59
C THR A 692 -28.44 14.30 9.41
N PRO A 693 -29.77 14.20 9.63
CA PRO A 693 -30.72 14.10 8.56
C PRO A 693 -30.78 15.39 7.73
N ASN A 694 -31.19 15.25 6.49
CA ASN A 694 -31.63 16.33 5.63
C ASN A 694 -32.91 16.98 6.22
N GLU A 695 -33.25 18.18 5.76
CA GLU A 695 -34.46 18.94 6.19
C GLU A 695 -35.77 18.17 5.96
N LEU A 696 -35.75 17.16 5.08
CA LEU A 696 -36.90 16.30 4.78
C LEU A 696 -37.14 15.18 5.82
N TYR A 697 -36.17 14.91 6.69
CA TYR A 697 -36.21 13.81 7.66
C TYR A 697 -35.99 14.32 9.09
N ASN A 698 -36.95 14.06 9.95
CA ASN A 698 -36.85 14.39 11.37
C ASN A 698 -36.20 13.24 12.14
N GLY A 699 -34.98 13.43 12.61
CA GLY A 699 -34.30 12.49 13.49
C GLY A 699 -32.86 12.18 13.10
N ASN A 700 -32.04 11.83 14.09
CA ASN A 700 -30.67 11.40 13.83
C ASN A 700 -30.66 9.88 13.56
N LEU A 701 -30.12 9.47 12.44
CA LEU A 701 -29.83 8.07 12.20
C LEU A 701 -28.53 7.70 12.92
N LEU A 702 -28.60 6.69 13.77
CA LEU A 702 -27.49 6.16 14.51
C LEU A 702 -27.28 4.70 14.10
N MET A 703 -26.07 4.36 13.66
CA MET A 703 -25.65 3.01 13.35
C MET A 703 -24.47 2.62 14.24
N GLU A 704 -24.50 1.40 14.73
CA GLU A 704 -23.43 0.85 15.55
C GLU A 704 -22.94 -0.46 14.96
N GLY A 705 -21.68 -0.78 15.15
CA GLY A 705 -21.10 -2.02 14.65
C GLY A 705 -20.04 -2.56 15.60
N ASN A 706 -19.89 -3.87 15.61
CA ASN A 706 -18.99 -4.59 16.46
C ASN A 706 -18.20 -5.63 15.65
N TYR A 707 -16.95 -5.85 16.05
CA TYR A 707 -16.12 -6.90 15.48
C TYR A 707 -15.30 -7.53 16.60
N LEU A 708 -15.24 -8.84 16.58
CA LEU A 708 -14.40 -9.64 17.46
C LEU A 708 -13.65 -10.67 16.62
N ASP A 709 -12.33 -10.65 16.70
CA ASP A 709 -11.45 -11.63 16.05
C ASP A 709 -10.50 -12.22 17.08
N ALA A 710 -10.26 -13.52 16.97
CA ALA A 710 -9.24 -14.22 17.73
C ALA A 710 -8.45 -15.13 16.80
N ALA A 711 -7.12 -15.03 16.84
CA ALA A 711 -6.23 -15.89 16.09
C ALA A 711 -5.14 -16.49 17.00
N TRP A 712 -4.74 -17.68 16.62
CA TRP A 712 -3.71 -18.46 17.28
C TRP A 712 -2.74 -19.02 16.26
N GLU A 713 -1.44 -18.89 16.52
CA GLU A 713 -0.37 -19.45 15.70
C GLU A 713 0.51 -20.35 16.56
N HIS A 714 0.70 -21.58 16.11
CA HIS A 714 1.58 -22.56 16.72
C HIS A 714 2.70 -22.95 15.76
N ASN A 715 3.93 -22.88 16.24
CA ASN A 715 5.10 -23.33 15.50
C ASN A 715 5.48 -24.73 15.95
N PHE A 716 5.07 -25.75 15.19
CA PHE A 716 5.44 -27.16 15.45
C PHE A 716 6.95 -27.39 15.30
N SER A 717 7.57 -26.63 14.42
CA SER A 717 9.02 -26.66 14.18
C SER A 717 9.45 -25.35 13.51
N ASP A 718 10.75 -25.19 13.22
CA ASP A 718 11.26 -24.08 12.40
C ASP A 718 10.76 -24.14 10.95
N PHE A 719 10.15 -25.24 10.53
CA PHE A 719 9.67 -25.47 9.17
C PHE A 719 8.15 -25.44 9.05
N LEU A 720 7.42 -25.82 10.09
CA LEU A 720 5.96 -25.97 10.07
C LEU A 720 5.29 -25.09 11.10
N SER A 721 4.44 -24.18 10.66
CA SER A 721 3.53 -23.42 11.50
C SER A 721 2.07 -23.54 11.03
N VAL A 722 1.15 -23.44 11.97
CA VAL A 722 -0.29 -23.43 11.72
C VAL A 722 -0.90 -22.23 12.40
N VAL A 723 -1.67 -21.45 11.63
CA VAL A 723 -2.45 -20.32 12.12
C VAL A 723 -3.92 -20.70 12.03
N GLY A 724 -4.66 -20.55 13.12
CA GLY A 724 -6.11 -20.70 13.14
C GLY A 724 -6.76 -19.42 13.66
N GLY A 725 -7.89 -19.03 13.10
CA GLY A 725 -8.60 -17.84 13.55
C GLY A 725 -10.11 -17.93 13.35
N ALA A 726 -10.82 -17.11 14.13
CA ALA A 726 -12.26 -16.96 14.07
C ALA A 726 -12.66 -15.51 14.32
N ALA A 727 -13.58 -14.99 13.52
CA ALA A 727 -14.14 -13.67 13.70
C ALA A 727 -15.67 -13.67 13.61
N VAL A 728 -16.27 -12.72 14.33
CA VAL A 728 -17.70 -12.40 14.24
C VAL A 728 -17.86 -10.89 14.14
N TRP A 729 -18.85 -10.42 13.38
CA TRP A 729 -19.05 -8.99 13.16
C TRP A 729 -20.51 -8.61 12.90
N ASP A 730 -20.79 -7.35 13.19
CA ASP A 730 -21.87 -6.54 12.64
C ASP A 730 -21.22 -5.26 12.07
N ALA A 731 -21.12 -5.15 10.75
CA ALA A 731 -20.31 -4.14 10.06
C ALA A 731 -21.05 -2.82 9.79
N GLY A 732 -22.25 -2.62 10.27
CA GLY A 732 -23.12 -1.49 9.91
C GLY A 732 -22.51 -0.09 10.04
N SER A 733 -21.48 0.09 10.86
CA SER A 733 -20.85 1.40 11.12
C SER A 733 -19.33 1.38 11.21
N MET A 734 -18.70 0.28 10.80
CA MET A 734 -17.26 0.11 10.87
C MET A 734 -16.57 0.30 9.52
N SER A 735 -15.27 0.55 9.55
CA SER A 735 -14.41 0.31 8.41
C SER A 735 -14.52 -1.15 7.98
N GLN A 736 -14.87 -1.37 6.70
CA GLN A 736 -15.21 -2.69 6.18
C GLN A 736 -13.98 -3.51 5.79
N TRP A 737 -12.86 -2.85 5.58
CA TRP A 737 -11.63 -3.50 5.17
C TRP A 737 -10.89 -4.11 6.34
N ILE A 738 -10.57 -5.39 6.23
CA ILE A 738 -9.79 -6.13 7.21
C ILE A 738 -8.58 -6.73 6.51
N PHE A 739 -7.42 -6.49 7.10
CA PHE A 739 -6.16 -7.04 6.62
C PHE A 739 -5.89 -8.36 7.33
N GLU A 740 -5.80 -9.41 6.54
CA GLU A 740 -5.49 -10.76 6.99
C GLU A 740 -4.04 -11.12 6.73
N ASP A 741 -3.63 -12.32 7.15
CA ASP A 741 -2.32 -12.89 6.84
C ASP A 741 -2.09 -13.11 5.33
N VAL A 742 -3.17 -13.20 4.56
CA VAL A 742 -3.15 -13.35 3.10
C VAL A 742 -4.18 -12.39 2.49
N GLY A 743 -3.77 -11.15 2.24
CA GLY A 743 -4.57 -10.16 1.53
C GLY A 743 -5.57 -9.40 2.38
N ILE A 744 -6.53 -8.80 1.72
CA ILE A 744 -7.56 -7.93 2.28
C ILE A 744 -8.90 -8.68 2.23
N ASP A 745 -9.66 -8.60 3.31
CA ASP A 745 -11.05 -9.07 3.34
C ASP A 745 -12.00 -7.88 3.49
N PHE A 746 -13.17 -8.00 2.88
CA PHE A 746 -14.23 -7.01 2.95
C PHE A 746 -15.39 -7.54 3.79
N LEU A 747 -15.74 -6.84 4.88
CA LEU A 747 -16.81 -7.22 5.76
C LEU A 747 -17.99 -6.26 5.60
N TYR A 748 -19.19 -6.81 5.42
CA TYR A 748 -20.44 -6.07 5.47
C TYR A 748 -21.58 -6.94 6.01
N GLY A 749 -22.63 -6.30 6.49
CA GLY A 749 -23.71 -7.01 7.17
C GLY A 749 -23.28 -7.63 8.50
N GLU A 750 -23.95 -8.66 8.92
CA GLU A 750 -23.59 -9.49 10.06
C GLU A 750 -22.95 -10.77 9.59
N GLY A 751 -21.92 -11.27 10.30
CA GLY A 751 -21.31 -12.49 9.84
C GLY A 751 -20.32 -13.13 10.80
N LYS A 752 -19.81 -14.25 10.35
CA LYS A 752 -18.77 -15.02 11.04
C LYS A 752 -17.82 -15.64 10.02
N LYS A 753 -16.56 -15.76 10.40
CA LYS A 753 -15.56 -16.49 9.60
C LYS A 753 -14.68 -17.35 10.48
N TYR A 754 -14.17 -18.41 9.88
CA TYR A 754 -13.17 -19.29 10.44
C TYR A 754 -12.13 -19.58 9.39
N TYR A 755 -10.87 -19.60 9.77
CA TYR A 755 -9.80 -19.96 8.85
C TYR A 755 -8.70 -20.77 9.51
N VAL A 756 -8.01 -21.54 8.68
CA VAL A 756 -6.79 -22.25 9.04
C VAL A 756 -5.79 -22.04 7.92
N THR A 757 -4.57 -21.63 8.29
CA THR A 757 -3.44 -21.47 7.38
C THR A 757 -2.33 -22.42 7.84
N VAL A 758 -1.85 -23.26 6.94
CA VAL A 758 -0.67 -24.10 7.14
C VAL A 758 0.47 -23.49 6.35
N LYS A 759 1.58 -23.23 7.01
CA LYS A 759 2.82 -22.73 6.41
C LYS A 759 3.89 -23.77 6.61
N ASP A 760 4.39 -24.33 5.52
CA ASP A 760 5.41 -25.39 5.56
C ASP A 760 6.61 -25.01 4.68
N ARG A 761 7.79 -25.15 5.23
CA ARG A 761 9.04 -25.01 4.51
C ARG A 761 9.62 -26.40 4.28
N LEU A 762 9.19 -27.04 3.19
CA LEU A 762 9.58 -28.41 2.81
C LEU A 762 11.11 -28.56 2.66
N SER A 763 11.79 -27.48 2.29
CA SER A 763 13.25 -27.39 2.22
C SER A 763 13.70 -25.92 2.31
N GLU A 764 15.00 -25.66 2.28
CA GLU A 764 15.54 -24.28 2.20
C GLU A 764 15.03 -23.54 0.93
N ASN A 765 14.71 -24.30 -0.09
CA ASN A 765 14.35 -23.79 -1.41
C ASN A 765 12.85 -23.89 -1.74
N ILE A 766 12.07 -24.65 -0.98
CA ILE A 766 10.65 -24.90 -1.28
C ILE A 766 9.81 -24.55 -0.06
N SER A 767 8.87 -23.64 -0.23
CA SER A 767 7.85 -23.29 0.77
C SER A 767 6.45 -23.45 0.22
N LEU A 768 5.56 -23.88 1.08
CA LEU A 768 4.13 -24.09 0.82
C LEU A 768 3.32 -23.28 1.83
N ARG A 769 2.30 -22.61 1.34
CA ARG A 769 1.25 -22.01 2.17
C ARG A 769 -0.08 -22.49 1.67
N PHE A 770 -0.92 -22.98 2.58
CA PHE A 770 -2.27 -23.39 2.28
C PHE A 770 -3.24 -22.82 3.30
N LYS A 771 -4.23 -22.04 2.85
CA LYS A 771 -5.27 -21.45 3.67
C LYS A 771 -6.64 -21.95 3.23
N VAL A 772 -7.45 -22.30 4.20
CA VAL A 772 -8.88 -22.57 4.02
C VAL A 772 -9.64 -21.59 4.89
N ARG A 773 -10.63 -20.91 4.33
CA ARG A 773 -11.49 -19.95 5.03
C ARG A 773 -12.94 -20.26 4.71
N ARG A 774 -13.77 -20.32 5.73
CA ARG A 774 -15.23 -20.29 5.59
C ARG A 774 -15.77 -19.02 6.18
N LYS A 775 -16.55 -18.28 5.41
CA LYS A 775 -17.19 -17.01 5.77
C LYS A 775 -18.68 -17.13 5.51
N SER A 776 -19.49 -16.77 6.50
CA SER A 776 -20.95 -16.71 6.38
C SER A 776 -21.39 -15.29 6.69
N THR A 777 -22.07 -14.64 5.78
CA THR A 777 -22.50 -13.24 5.90
C THR A 777 -23.98 -13.13 5.61
N SER A 778 -24.70 -12.46 6.51
CA SER A 778 -26.10 -12.06 6.31
C SER A 778 -26.12 -10.61 5.83
N TYR A 779 -26.74 -10.39 4.70
CA TYR A 779 -26.90 -9.06 4.11
C TYR A 779 -28.20 -8.45 4.58
N PRO A 780 -28.19 -7.24 5.15
CA PRO A 780 -29.43 -6.56 5.43
C PRO A 780 -30.08 -6.13 4.12
N HIS A 781 -31.25 -6.66 3.82
CA HIS A 781 -32.17 -6.02 2.91
C HIS A 781 -32.74 -4.79 3.62
N THR A 782 -32.14 -3.64 3.38
CA THR A 782 -32.74 -2.39 3.85
C THR A 782 -33.40 -1.72 2.66
N GLY A 783 -34.51 -1.02 2.87
CA GLY A 783 -35.10 -0.18 1.85
C GLY A 783 -34.19 0.96 1.34
N ILE A 784 -33.03 1.14 1.97
CA ILE A 784 -31.96 2.05 1.52
C ILE A 784 -30.96 1.29 0.63
N TYR A 785 -30.80 -0.03 0.83
CA TYR A 785 -29.74 -0.86 0.21
C TYR A 785 -30.28 -2.12 -0.47
N GLY A 786 -31.57 -2.23 -0.66
CA GLY A 786 -32.17 -3.37 -1.35
C GLY A 786 -32.14 -3.23 -2.87
N SER A 787 -32.04 -4.36 -3.56
CA SER A 787 -32.17 -4.44 -5.01
C SER A 787 -33.57 -4.05 -5.53
N SER A 788 -34.57 -3.94 -4.65
CA SER A 788 -35.83 -3.31 -4.94
C SER A 788 -35.80 -1.86 -4.47
N ASN A 789 -35.97 -0.91 -5.38
CA ASN A 789 -36.16 0.50 -5.06
C ASN A 789 -37.44 0.79 -4.23
N GLU A 790 -37.90 -0.14 -3.45
CA GLU A 790 -39.02 0.02 -2.53
C GLU A 790 -38.49 0.62 -1.22
N TYR A 791 -38.47 1.94 -1.20
CA TYR A 791 -38.39 2.69 0.05
C TYR A 791 -39.71 2.49 0.81
N HIS A 792 -39.70 1.68 1.83
CA HIS A 792 -40.79 1.68 2.80
C HIS A 792 -40.66 2.93 3.67
N TYR A 793 -41.35 3.99 3.26
CA TYR A 793 -41.59 5.15 4.11
C TYR A 793 -42.63 4.74 5.17
N GLY A 794 -42.17 4.38 6.37
CA GLY A 794 -43.03 4.48 7.56
C GLY A 794 -43.29 5.94 7.85
N ASP A 795 -44.44 6.28 8.38
CA ASP A 795 -45.08 7.58 8.44
C ASP A 795 -44.21 8.77 8.91
N ASP A 796 -42.97 8.62 9.42
CA ASP A 796 -42.17 9.75 9.88
C ASP A 796 -40.65 9.58 9.83
N VAL A 797 -40.06 8.41 9.50
CA VAL A 797 -38.59 8.23 9.44
C VAL A 797 -38.27 7.09 8.46
N PRO A 798 -37.23 7.22 7.60
CA PRO A 798 -36.68 6.06 6.93
C PRO A 798 -36.12 5.15 8.02
N VAL A 799 -36.90 4.17 8.43
CA VAL A 799 -36.44 3.12 9.31
C VAL A 799 -35.53 2.25 8.45
N LEU A 800 -34.27 2.13 8.83
CA LEU A 800 -33.41 1.04 8.40
C LEU A 800 -34.06 -0.27 8.87
N VAL A 801 -35.03 -0.78 8.09
CA VAL A 801 -35.59 -2.10 8.33
C VAL A 801 -34.54 -3.10 7.90
N ARG A 802 -33.83 -3.64 8.87
CA ARG A 802 -32.91 -4.77 8.67
C ARG A 802 -33.77 -6.04 8.47
N ASP A 803 -34.08 -6.36 7.23
CA ASP A 803 -34.61 -7.66 6.91
C ASP A 803 -33.48 -8.54 6.38
N PHE A 804 -33.02 -9.49 7.18
CA PHE A 804 -31.91 -10.38 6.86
C PHE A 804 -32.45 -11.60 6.09
N THR A 805 -32.61 -11.46 4.79
CA THR A 805 -33.14 -12.53 3.97
C THR A 805 -32.08 -13.33 3.22
N ASP A 806 -30.92 -12.77 2.94
CA ASP A 806 -29.86 -13.47 2.21
C ASP A 806 -28.65 -13.79 3.08
N VAL A 807 -28.38 -15.08 3.23
CA VAL A 807 -27.14 -15.59 3.82
C VAL A 807 -26.22 -16.04 2.69
N ARG A 808 -25.03 -15.49 2.63
CA ARG A 808 -23.98 -15.95 1.71
C ARG A 808 -22.95 -16.74 2.50
N ASP A 809 -22.78 -18.00 2.14
CA ASP A 809 -21.71 -18.85 2.63
C ASP A 809 -20.62 -18.89 1.56
N GLN A 810 -19.40 -18.58 1.96
CA GLN A 810 -18.21 -18.56 1.10
C GLN A 810 -17.18 -19.54 1.66
N LEU A 811 -16.69 -20.41 0.82
CA LEU A 811 -15.56 -21.28 1.13
C LEU A 811 -14.39 -20.90 0.23
N SER A 812 -13.30 -20.44 0.81
CA SER A 812 -12.13 -19.97 0.06
C SER A 812 -10.93 -20.87 0.31
N TYR A 813 -10.20 -21.15 -0.74
CA TYR A 813 -8.92 -21.86 -0.72
C TYR A 813 -7.84 -21.00 -1.31
N ASN A 814 -6.75 -20.85 -0.60
CA ASN A 814 -5.54 -20.19 -1.12
C ASN A 814 -4.38 -21.15 -0.99
N LEU A 815 -3.73 -21.47 -2.11
CA LEU A 815 -2.55 -22.30 -2.17
C LEU A 815 -1.42 -21.50 -2.81
N GLN A 816 -0.28 -21.41 -2.15
CA GLN A 816 0.93 -20.82 -2.70
C GLN A 816 2.09 -21.77 -2.56
N ILE A 817 2.83 -21.96 -3.64
CA ILE A 817 4.07 -22.74 -3.69
C ILE A 817 5.17 -21.84 -4.22
N ASP A 818 6.23 -21.69 -3.46
CA ASP A 818 7.44 -20.97 -3.86
C ASP A 818 8.60 -21.96 -3.99
N VAL A 819 9.31 -21.89 -5.11
CA VAL A 819 10.53 -22.70 -5.36
C VAL A 819 11.66 -21.75 -5.78
N ARG A 820 12.81 -21.84 -5.10
CA ARG A 820 13.98 -20.99 -5.34
C ARG A 820 15.22 -21.85 -5.61
N TRP A 821 16.02 -21.42 -6.59
CA TRP A 821 17.28 -22.06 -6.96
C TRP A 821 18.44 -21.09 -6.93
#